data_755dbcc54052654ee6ab64d756915763
#
_entry.id   755dbcc54052654ee6ab64d756915763
#
_cell.length_a   1.000
_cell.length_b   1.000
_cell.length_c   1.000
_cell.angle_alpha   90.00
_cell.angle_beta   90.00
_cell.angle_gamma   90.00
#
_symmetry.space_group_name_H-M   'P 1'
#
loop_
_entity.id
_entity.type
_entity.pdbx_description
1 polymer ?
#
loop_
_entity_poly.entity_id
_entity_poly.type
_entity_poly.pdbx_seq_one_letter_code
_entity_poly.pdbx_strand_id
1 'polypeptide(L)'
;LQPVNVQLYRGRARLETQHLPFGLLRDVFVFRCGIYDDDAPPAVTEKLVAGFRALLGDEMAEMAAHRVGHLLGYNFGDSPHVAPLLGNARQLREAALQHVTAYFRAATERAPLVLLLEDLHWADDSSLDGVELLLSALRDRPALLLSAARPSLYERRPEWPAGRPNHQRLDLRLLADDASAQLVAEILQKAGNVPDRLRDLVVERAEGNPFYVEELIKMLIEQGVIEREGEESWAIHLDRLDAIHVPATLTGVLQARLDSLPAAERETLQRASVVGRLFWDAAVAYVGGADPAAVASIWPALGRRELVYPREETAFEGTHEYVFKHALLRDVTYESVLLRRRRDYHRRAAEWLIIAGGDRVNEYADLIAAHYAAAGDGPAEAHWQTQAGKHAAARFALPEAVRAISRALALLPVASVATRYELLLERESIYQLQGRRDRQAADLAALAELAADLHEPGPSAEVALRYASFYNFTADYVAALDAATTAESLAVAAGDVGRQAKAHLQAGQAHRARGEYDLARADFQVAIDLARRAGARYAEAEALRAMGVNAQEQGDPTSQRESFEQALALARAIGDRRSERRALNSLGVMEENEGRYEEAQAYFEESLAVGRAIGDRTGVGTVLGNMGVTALDTGDLAGSRAYFEESLSIARETGDALGVGIWLLNLAFVLAIEGDTDTALSYYDEARQTFEELGDRSGLRTQRHRPYPGRSRPHGRGRGDAAPGGGPARRVGPAPPAGREPPAAGRGAGRQRRPAGGARTAGTGPAHPGHDRPGDDRGHPAWPVGGLPRAGRRRRRARRGHAGPPA
;
A
#
# COMPACT_ATOMS: atom_id res chain seq x y z
N LEU A 1 -30.05 -32.95 -7.31
CA LEU A 1 -29.06 -32.20 -6.57
C LEU A 1 -29.78 -31.47 -5.45
N GLN A 2 -29.50 -31.79 -4.19
CA GLN A 2 -30.01 -31.03 -3.04
C GLN A 2 -29.47 -29.61 -3.18
N PRO A 3 -30.27 -28.54 -2.94
CA PRO A 3 -29.79 -27.19 -2.99
C PRO A 3 -28.69 -27.01 -1.94
N VAL A 4 -27.46 -26.87 -2.37
CA VAL A 4 -26.35 -26.53 -1.49
C VAL A 4 -26.57 -25.09 -1.05
N ASN A 5 -26.76 -24.85 0.25
CA ASN A 5 -26.85 -23.52 0.80
C ASN A 5 -25.47 -22.86 0.74
N VAL A 6 -25.19 -22.10 -0.32
CA VAL A 6 -23.92 -21.41 -0.57
C VAL A 6 -24.14 -19.91 -0.48
N GLN A 7 -23.26 -19.22 0.23
CA GLN A 7 -23.26 -17.75 0.25
C GLN A 7 -22.48 -17.22 -0.94
N LEU A 8 -23.10 -16.37 -1.74
CA LEU A 8 -22.45 -15.69 -2.86
C LEU A 8 -22.11 -14.24 -2.47
N TYR A 9 -20.83 -13.89 -2.65
CA TYR A 9 -20.32 -12.53 -2.62
C TYR A 9 -19.78 -12.20 -4.00
N ARG A 10 -20.03 -10.98 -4.44
CA ARG A 10 -19.60 -10.53 -5.76
C ARG A 10 -18.92 -9.19 -5.65
N GLY A 11 -17.83 -9.01 -6.39
CA GLY A 11 -17.16 -7.73 -6.58
C GLY A 11 -16.64 -7.62 -8.01
N ARG A 12 -16.69 -6.42 -8.55
CA ARG A 12 -16.23 -6.14 -9.90
C ARG A 12 -15.29 -4.94 -9.92
N ALA A 13 -14.06 -5.15 -10.40
CA ALA A 13 -13.17 -4.04 -10.67
C ALA A 13 -13.59 -3.29 -11.94
N ARG A 14 -13.37 -1.97 -11.97
CA ARG A 14 -13.77 -1.10 -13.08
C ARG A 14 -12.61 -0.21 -13.50
N LEU A 15 -12.53 0.09 -14.79
CA LEU A 15 -11.51 0.99 -15.33
C LEU A 15 -11.57 2.38 -14.67
N GLU A 16 -12.78 2.88 -14.44
CA GLU A 16 -13.04 4.19 -13.84
C GLU A 16 -12.60 4.27 -12.36
N THR A 17 -12.60 3.15 -11.66
CA THR A 17 -12.22 3.07 -10.24
C THR A 17 -10.91 2.33 -10.01
N GLN A 18 -10.13 2.04 -11.08
CA GLN A 18 -8.86 1.29 -10.96
C GLN A 18 -7.82 1.97 -10.06
N HIS A 19 -8.02 3.21 -9.71
CA HIS A 19 -7.14 4.01 -8.87
C HIS A 19 -7.78 4.39 -7.53
N LEU A 20 -9.07 4.04 -7.34
CA LEU A 20 -9.76 4.24 -6.07
C LEU A 20 -9.27 3.20 -5.07
N PRO A 21 -8.62 3.61 -3.97
CA PRO A 21 -8.14 2.67 -2.96
C PRO A 21 -9.26 1.79 -2.42
N PHE A 22 -9.01 0.48 -2.40
CA PHE A 22 -9.98 -0.53 -1.97
C PHE A 22 -11.30 -0.55 -2.76
N GLY A 23 -11.29 -0.08 -4.02
CA GLY A 23 -12.48 0.02 -4.86
C GLY A 23 -13.17 -1.32 -5.11
N LEU A 24 -12.42 -2.39 -5.34
CA LEU A 24 -12.97 -3.74 -5.49
C LEU A 24 -13.58 -4.26 -4.18
N LEU A 25 -12.93 -4.07 -3.04
CA LEU A 25 -13.48 -4.46 -1.73
C LEU A 25 -14.73 -3.66 -1.39
N ARG A 26 -14.74 -2.37 -1.73
CA ARG A 26 -15.93 -1.53 -1.61
C ARG A 26 -17.11 -2.13 -2.38
N ASP A 27 -16.91 -2.52 -3.64
CA ASP A 27 -17.97 -3.13 -4.48
C ASP A 27 -18.52 -4.43 -3.85
N VAL A 28 -17.67 -5.26 -3.23
CA VAL A 28 -18.10 -6.47 -2.50
C VAL A 28 -19.03 -6.13 -1.33
N PHE A 29 -18.68 -5.12 -0.51
CA PHE A 29 -19.49 -4.75 0.65
C PHE A 29 -20.75 -3.96 0.25
N VAL A 30 -20.70 -3.12 -0.77
CA VAL A 30 -21.85 -2.44 -1.36
C VAL A 30 -22.89 -3.46 -1.78
N PHE A 31 -22.50 -4.45 -2.59
CA PHE A 31 -23.38 -5.54 -3.01
C PHE A 31 -23.94 -6.33 -1.82
N ARG A 32 -23.11 -6.67 -0.84
CA ARG A 32 -23.50 -7.54 0.28
C ARG A 32 -24.38 -6.85 1.30
N CYS A 33 -24.12 -5.57 1.62
CA CYS A 33 -24.87 -4.81 2.61
C CYS A 33 -26.08 -4.07 2.00
N GLY A 34 -26.27 -4.14 0.69
CA GLY A 34 -27.33 -3.41 -0.03
C GLY A 34 -27.18 -1.90 0.16
N ILE A 35 -25.93 -1.41 0.09
CA ILE A 35 -25.62 0.02 0.17
C ILE A 35 -25.79 0.59 -1.22
N TYR A 36 -26.59 1.64 -1.31
CA TYR A 36 -26.74 2.42 -2.53
C TYR A 36 -25.87 3.67 -2.46
N ASP A 37 -25.37 4.10 -3.61
CA ASP A 37 -24.49 5.28 -3.65
C ASP A 37 -25.26 6.58 -3.31
N ASP A 38 -26.58 6.56 -3.37
CA ASP A 38 -27.50 7.64 -2.94
C ASP A 38 -27.94 7.53 -1.46
N ASP A 39 -27.50 6.49 -0.74
CA ASP A 39 -27.76 6.39 0.68
C ASP A 39 -27.12 7.58 1.42
N ALA A 40 -27.92 8.27 2.24
CA ALA A 40 -27.40 9.28 3.15
C ALA A 40 -26.40 8.64 4.15
N PRO A 41 -25.38 9.38 4.63
CA PRO A 41 -24.38 8.83 5.55
C PRO A 41 -24.92 8.02 6.74
N PRO A 42 -26.06 8.41 7.37
CA PRO A 42 -26.67 7.59 8.43
C PRO A 42 -27.18 6.23 7.93
N ALA A 43 -27.76 6.18 6.73
CA ALA A 43 -28.27 4.93 6.15
C ALA A 43 -27.12 3.98 5.78
N VAL A 44 -26.01 4.51 5.23
CA VAL A 44 -24.79 3.73 4.98
C VAL A 44 -24.28 3.12 6.29
N THR A 45 -24.22 3.92 7.35
CA THR A 45 -23.80 3.46 8.68
C THR A 45 -24.68 2.33 9.17
N GLU A 46 -26.01 2.50 9.13
CA GLU A 46 -26.97 1.49 9.57
C GLU A 46 -26.82 0.18 8.80
N LYS A 47 -26.74 0.26 7.46
CA LYS A 47 -26.59 -0.91 6.57
C LYS A 47 -25.28 -1.65 6.80
N LEU A 48 -24.16 -0.94 6.95
CA LEU A 48 -22.87 -1.54 7.30
C LEU A 48 -22.94 -2.23 8.67
N VAL A 49 -23.40 -1.52 9.70
CA VAL A 49 -23.51 -2.07 11.05
C VAL A 49 -24.42 -3.29 11.08
N ALA A 50 -25.56 -3.26 10.37
CA ALA A 50 -26.46 -4.42 10.25
C ALA A 50 -25.77 -5.60 9.54
N GLY A 51 -25.04 -5.37 8.46
CA GLY A 51 -24.27 -6.38 7.74
C GLY A 51 -23.21 -7.03 8.60
N PHE A 52 -22.44 -6.24 9.37
CA PHE A 52 -21.43 -6.77 10.30
C PHE A 52 -22.05 -7.46 11.51
N ARG A 53 -23.12 -6.90 12.08
CA ARG A 53 -23.87 -7.50 13.21
C ARG A 53 -24.36 -8.90 12.88
N ALA A 54 -24.87 -9.08 11.67
CA ALA A 54 -25.33 -10.37 11.20
C ALA A 54 -24.29 -11.49 11.32
N LEU A 55 -22.98 -11.18 11.26
CA LEU A 55 -21.91 -12.17 11.29
C LEU A 55 -21.05 -12.12 12.55
N LEU A 56 -20.71 -10.94 13.05
CA LEU A 56 -19.78 -10.73 14.15
C LEU A 56 -20.45 -10.50 15.52
N GLY A 57 -21.79 -10.39 15.56
CA GLY A 57 -22.55 -10.08 16.79
C GLY A 57 -22.52 -8.60 17.17
N ASP A 58 -23.31 -8.23 18.20
CA ASP A 58 -23.53 -6.83 18.58
C ASP A 58 -22.27 -6.12 19.09
N GLU A 59 -21.44 -6.80 19.86
CA GLU A 59 -20.25 -6.22 20.51
C GLU A 59 -19.20 -5.72 19.52
N MET A 60 -19.01 -6.44 18.41
CA MET A 60 -17.99 -6.11 17.40
C MET A 60 -18.54 -5.33 16.22
N ALA A 61 -19.85 -5.33 16.00
CA ALA A 61 -20.47 -4.87 14.76
C ALA A 61 -20.19 -3.40 14.46
N GLU A 62 -20.41 -2.51 15.41
CA GLU A 62 -20.27 -1.07 15.21
C GLU A 62 -18.80 -0.70 14.95
N MET A 63 -17.88 -1.19 15.78
CA MET A 63 -16.45 -0.94 15.61
C MET A 63 -15.94 -1.46 14.25
N ALA A 64 -16.31 -2.68 13.87
CA ALA A 64 -15.90 -3.29 12.61
C ALA A 64 -16.47 -2.51 11.41
N ALA A 65 -17.77 -2.20 11.44
CA ALA A 65 -18.44 -1.44 10.38
C ALA A 65 -17.84 -0.05 10.17
N HIS A 66 -17.54 0.68 11.25
CA HIS A 66 -16.99 2.03 11.16
C HIS A 66 -15.54 2.01 10.63
N ARG A 67 -14.69 1.08 11.09
CA ARG A 67 -13.30 0.97 10.60
C ARG A 67 -13.25 0.51 9.15
N VAL A 68 -14.02 -0.53 8.80
CA VAL A 68 -14.08 -1.01 7.42
C VAL A 68 -14.74 0.04 6.52
N GLY A 69 -15.83 0.65 6.94
CA GLY A 69 -16.48 1.71 6.20
C GLY A 69 -15.53 2.88 5.90
N HIS A 70 -14.73 3.30 6.88
CA HIS A 70 -13.72 4.35 6.67
C HIS A 70 -12.63 3.92 5.66
N LEU A 71 -12.14 2.68 5.74
CA LEU A 71 -11.19 2.13 4.77
C LEU A 71 -11.76 2.15 3.34
N LEU A 72 -13.04 1.78 3.20
CA LEU A 72 -13.75 1.73 1.93
C LEU A 72 -14.15 3.12 1.40
N GLY A 73 -13.92 4.18 2.17
CA GLY A 73 -14.09 5.53 1.70
C GLY A 73 -15.28 6.29 2.26
N TYR A 74 -16.06 5.70 3.14
CA TYR A 74 -17.13 6.41 3.82
C TYR A 74 -16.60 7.27 4.97
N ASN A 75 -17.26 8.37 5.26
CA ASN A 75 -16.83 9.29 6.31
C ASN A 75 -17.22 8.80 7.71
N PHE A 76 -16.27 8.20 8.42
CA PHE A 76 -16.40 7.80 9.82
C PHE A 76 -15.35 8.51 10.71
N GLY A 77 -14.79 9.64 10.27
CA GLY A 77 -13.73 10.34 10.99
C GLY A 77 -14.11 10.73 12.43
N ASP A 78 -15.36 11.09 12.68
CA ASP A 78 -15.85 11.49 14.01
C ASP A 78 -16.27 10.30 14.90
N SER A 79 -16.19 9.07 14.37
CA SER A 79 -16.52 7.88 15.12
C SER A 79 -15.54 7.61 16.26
N PRO A 80 -16.00 7.25 17.47
CA PRO A 80 -15.13 6.89 18.59
C PRO A 80 -14.24 5.66 18.30
N HIS A 81 -14.59 4.86 17.28
CA HIS A 81 -13.83 3.69 16.83
C HIS A 81 -12.77 4.01 15.76
N VAL A 82 -12.85 5.17 15.12
CA VAL A 82 -11.96 5.62 14.03
C VAL A 82 -11.11 6.82 14.47
N ALA A 83 -11.72 7.83 15.11
CA ALA A 83 -11.05 9.07 15.51
C ALA A 83 -9.69 8.86 16.22
N PRO A 84 -9.54 7.90 17.17
CA PRO A 84 -8.25 7.64 17.81
C PRO A 84 -7.17 7.10 16.87
N LEU A 85 -7.56 6.59 15.68
CA LEU A 85 -6.68 5.97 14.70
C LEU A 85 -6.32 6.90 13.53
N LEU A 86 -6.99 8.04 13.37
CA LEU A 86 -6.78 8.99 12.25
C LEU A 86 -5.33 9.51 12.19
N GLY A 87 -4.66 9.64 13.33
CA GLY A 87 -3.25 10.02 13.39
C GLY A 87 -2.27 8.93 12.88
N ASN A 88 -2.77 7.72 12.58
CA ASN A 88 -1.97 6.59 12.14
C ASN A 88 -2.72 5.75 11.09
N ALA A 89 -2.68 6.21 9.84
CA ALA A 89 -3.38 5.57 8.72
C ALA A 89 -3.00 4.09 8.52
N ARG A 90 -1.75 3.70 8.80
CA ARG A 90 -1.32 2.30 8.77
C ARG A 90 -2.12 1.44 9.75
N GLN A 91 -2.22 1.89 10.99
CA GLN A 91 -2.92 1.17 12.05
C GLN A 91 -4.43 1.05 11.75
N LEU A 92 -5.02 2.13 11.21
CA LEU A 92 -6.41 2.12 10.79
C LEU A 92 -6.66 1.09 9.68
N ARG A 93 -5.79 1.04 8.65
CA ARG A 93 -5.85 0.04 7.58
C ARG A 93 -5.73 -1.38 8.14
N GLU A 94 -4.72 -1.64 8.96
CA GLU A 94 -4.50 -2.96 9.56
C GLU A 94 -5.72 -3.41 10.38
N ALA A 95 -6.25 -2.55 11.25
CA ALA A 95 -7.44 -2.85 12.04
C ALA A 95 -8.69 -3.10 11.18
N ALA A 96 -8.90 -2.31 10.12
CA ALA A 96 -10.01 -2.50 9.21
C ALA A 96 -9.90 -3.82 8.44
N LEU A 97 -8.72 -4.17 7.90
CA LEU A 97 -8.51 -5.43 7.19
C LEU A 97 -8.66 -6.67 8.10
N GLN A 98 -8.31 -6.55 9.39
CA GLN A 98 -8.62 -7.60 10.38
C GLN A 98 -10.12 -7.84 10.49
N HIS A 99 -10.93 -6.78 10.55
CA HIS A 99 -12.38 -6.92 10.61
C HIS A 99 -12.95 -7.48 9.29
N VAL A 100 -12.38 -7.12 8.13
CA VAL A 100 -12.73 -7.76 6.85
C VAL A 100 -12.45 -9.27 6.92
N THR A 101 -11.27 -9.66 7.39
CA THR A 101 -10.90 -11.07 7.55
C THR A 101 -11.81 -11.80 8.53
N ALA A 102 -12.08 -11.21 9.70
CA ALA A 102 -12.99 -11.77 10.71
C ALA A 102 -14.40 -11.96 10.15
N TYR A 103 -14.89 -10.99 9.38
CA TYR A 103 -16.19 -11.05 8.71
C TYR A 103 -16.31 -12.26 7.78
N PHE A 104 -15.32 -12.47 6.88
CA PHE A 104 -15.36 -13.59 5.94
C PHE A 104 -15.13 -14.94 6.64
N ARG A 105 -14.31 -15.00 7.68
CA ARG A 105 -14.17 -16.22 8.51
C ARG A 105 -15.49 -16.60 9.17
N ALA A 106 -16.18 -15.65 9.81
CA ALA A 106 -17.51 -15.88 10.41
C ALA A 106 -18.56 -16.27 9.36
N ALA A 107 -18.49 -15.72 8.14
CA ALA A 107 -19.35 -16.15 7.04
C ALA A 107 -19.14 -17.62 6.71
N THR A 108 -17.89 -18.10 6.62
CA THR A 108 -17.57 -19.52 6.32
C THR A 108 -18.00 -20.51 7.41
N GLU A 109 -18.23 -20.05 8.64
CA GLU A 109 -18.77 -20.87 9.74
C GLU A 109 -20.26 -21.16 9.59
N ARG A 110 -20.99 -20.33 8.85
CA ARG A 110 -22.43 -20.50 8.63
C ARG A 110 -22.75 -21.37 7.42
N ALA A 111 -22.04 -21.13 6.31
CA ALA A 111 -22.20 -21.92 5.08
C ALA A 111 -20.97 -21.73 4.18
N PRO A 112 -20.72 -22.66 3.22
CA PRO A 112 -19.70 -22.47 2.22
C PRO A 112 -19.83 -21.14 1.48
N LEU A 113 -18.69 -20.49 1.21
CA LEU A 113 -18.61 -19.17 0.61
C LEU A 113 -18.10 -19.26 -0.82
N VAL A 114 -18.74 -18.54 -1.74
CA VAL A 114 -18.20 -18.25 -3.08
C VAL A 114 -18.01 -16.73 -3.20
N LEU A 115 -16.79 -16.31 -3.45
CA LEU A 115 -16.45 -14.92 -3.75
C LEU A 115 -16.10 -14.81 -5.23
N LEU A 116 -17.00 -14.19 -6.00
CA LEU A 116 -16.82 -13.94 -7.43
C LEU A 116 -16.22 -12.55 -7.64
N LEU A 117 -15.00 -12.49 -8.19
CA LEU A 117 -14.27 -11.26 -8.47
C LEU A 117 -14.08 -11.10 -9.98
N GLU A 118 -14.72 -10.10 -10.55
CA GLU A 118 -14.70 -9.86 -12.00
C GLU A 118 -13.76 -8.73 -12.39
N ASP A 119 -13.19 -8.83 -13.57
CA ASP A 119 -12.35 -7.81 -14.22
C ASP A 119 -11.11 -7.38 -13.38
N LEU A 120 -10.47 -8.31 -12.65
CA LEU A 120 -9.37 -8.02 -11.71
C LEU A 120 -8.19 -7.25 -12.33
N HIS A 121 -8.04 -7.25 -13.64
CA HIS A 121 -7.01 -6.47 -14.33
C HIS A 121 -7.20 -4.95 -14.16
N TRP A 122 -8.37 -4.49 -13.72
CA TRP A 122 -8.67 -3.11 -13.35
C TRP A 122 -8.70 -2.86 -11.83
N ALA A 123 -8.50 -3.88 -11.01
CA ALA A 123 -8.47 -3.69 -9.56
C ALA A 123 -7.27 -2.82 -9.14
N ASP A 124 -7.50 -1.96 -8.14
CA ASP A 124 -6.45 -1.18 -7.49
C ASP A 124 -5.50 -2.10 -6.70
N ASP A 125 -4.26 -1.64 -6.48
CA ASP A 125 -3.25 -2.45 -5.83
C ASP A 125 -3.57 -2.74 -4.37
N SER A 126 -4.21 -1.81 -3.67
CA SER A 126 -4.65 -1.99 -2.28
C SER A 126 -5.76 -3.04 -2.15
N SER A 127 -6.67 -3.13 -3.12
CA SER A 127 -7.67 -4.21 -3.20
C SER A 127 -7.02 -5.57 -3.47
N LEU A 128 -6.04 -5.64 -4.40
CA LEU A 128 -5.34 -6.90 -4.68
C LEU A 128 -4.60 -7.42 -3.44
N ASP A 129 -3.91 -6.53 -2.69
CA ASP A 129 -3.29 -6.88 -1.42
C ASP A 129 -4.32 -7.40 -0.40
N GLY A 130 -5.50 -6.77 -0.33
CA GLY A 130 -6.61 -7.22 0.51
C GLY A 130 -7.15 -8.59 0.13
N VAL A 131 -7.25 -8.90 -1.16
CA VAL A 131 -7.63 -10.24 -1.67
C VAL A 131 -6.56 -11.27 -1.31
N GLU A 132 -5.28 -10.96 -1.41
CA GLU A 132 -4.20 -11.86 -0.99
C GLU A 132 -4.27 -12.18 0.51
N LEU A 133 -4.57 -11.18 1.34
CA LEU A 133 -4.81 -11.38 2.77
C LEU A 133 -5.99 -12.33 3.02
N LEU A 134 -7.11 -12.14 2.29
CA LEU A 134 -8.26 -13.04 2.38
C LEU A 134 -7.95 -14.46 1.93
N LEU A 135 -7.20 -14.65 0.84
CA LEU A 135 -6.73 -15.97 0.39
C LEU A 135 -5.92 -16.70 1.46
N SER A 136 -5.08 -15.95 2.20
CA SER A 136 -4.30 -16.51 3.31
C SER A 136 -5.18 -16.88 4.49
N ALA A 137 -6.09 -15.99 4.87
CA ALA A 137 -6.95 -16.13 6.04
C ALA A 137 -8.05 -17.21 5.89
N LEU A 138 -8.46 -17.51 4.65
CA LEU A 138 -9.50 -18.50 4.34
C LEU A 138 -8.95 -19.83 3.86
N ARG A 139 -7.64 -20.07 3.96
CA ARG A 139 -6.95 -21.26 3.44
C ARG A 139 -7.57 -22.57 3.91
N ASP A 140 -7.96 -22.63 5.19
CA ASP A 140 -8.49 -23.84 5.85
C ASP A 140 -10.02 -23.75 6.05
N ARG A 141 -10.70 -22.92 5.25
CA ARG A 141 -12.13 -22.69 5.35
C ARG A 141 -12.86 -23.12 4.07
N PRO A 142 -14.16 -23.45 4.15
CA PRO A 142 -14.96 -23.80 2.97
C PRO A 142 -15.25 -22.53 2.13
N ALA A 143 -14.27 -22.05 1.42
CA ALA A 143 -14.34 -20.84 0.59
C ALA A 143 -13.75 -21.10 -0.80
N LEU A 144 -14.44 -20.61 -1.84
CA LEU A 144 -13.98 -20.59 -3.23
C LEU A 144 -13.89 -19.14 -3.70
N LEU A 145 -12.69 -18.68 -4.06
CA LEU A 145 -12.51 -17.43 -4.81
C LEU A 145 -12.44 -17.75 -6.29
N LEU A 146 -13.42 -17.26 -7.05
CA LEU A 146 -13.45 -17.36 -8.50
C LEU A 146 -13.15 -15.97 -9.07
N SER A 147 -12.04 -15.84 -9.80
CA SER A 147 -11.62 -14.56 -10.34
C SER A 147 -11.50 -14.59 -11.87
N ALA A 148 -11.97 -13.55 -12.53
CA ALA A 148 -11.80 -13.33 -13.96
C ALA A 148 -10.87 -12.14 -14.21
N ALA A 149 -9.84 -12.34 -15.05
CA ALA A 149 -8.88 -11.31 -15.40
C ALA A 149 -8.36 -11.45 -16.83
N ARG A 150 -7.88 -10.35 -17.40
CA ARG A 150 -7.10 -10.37 -18.64
C ARG A 150 -5.62 -10.61 -18.34
N PRO A 151 -4.81 -11.06 -19.32
CA PRO A 151 -3.36 -11.26 -19.16
C PRO A 151 -2.60 -10.03 -18.63
N SER A 152 -3.08 -8.80 -18.89
CA SER A 152 -2.49 -7.56 -18.40
C SER A 152 -2.39 -7.45 -16.87
N LEU A 153 -3.17 -8.23 -16.11
CA LEU A 153 -2.99 -8.34 -14.66
C LEU A 153 -1.58 -8.89 -14.32
N TYR A 154 -1.15 -9.91 -15.06
CA TYR A 154 0.15 -10.57 -14.83
C TYR A 154 1.34 -9.75 -15.35
N GLU A 155 1.12 -8.81 -16.29
CA GLU A 155 2.14 -7.82 -16.67
C GLU A 155 2.41 -6.84 -15.52
N ARG A 156 1.36 -6.48 -14.77
CA ARG A 156 1.43 -5.58 -13.60
C ARG A 156 1.86 -6.31 -12.32
N ARG A 157 1.38 -7.52 -12.12
CA ARG A 157 1.63 -8.37 -10.95
C ARG A 157 2.03 -9.79 -11.40
N PRO A 158 3.28 -10.01 -11.85
CA PRO A 158 3.69 -11.28 -12.46
C PRO A 158 3.51 -12.49 -11.55
N GLU A 159 3.66 -12.30 -10.24
CA GLU A 159 3.59 -13.36 -9.24
C GLU A 159 2.22 -13.50 -8.56
N TRP A 160 1.22 -12.75 -8.98
CA TRP A 160 -0.10 -12.78 -8.36
C TRP A 160 -1.00 -13.88 -8.92
N PRO A 161 -1.63 -14.69 -8.11
CA PRO A 161 -1.40 -15.12 -6.72
C PRO A 161 -0.46 -16.33 -6.66
N ALA A 162 0.73 -16.27 -7.26
CA ALA A 162 1.65 -17.38 -7.49
C ALA A 162 2.10 -18.10 -6.20
N GLY A 163 2.48 -19.37 -6.36
CA GLY A 163 3.07 -20.17 -5.28
C GLY A 163 2.08 -20.73 -4.24
N ARG A 164 0.76 -20.59 -4.43
CA ARG A 164 -0.24 -21.14 -3.51
C ARG A 164 -0.68 -22.54 -3.92
N PRO A 165 -0.67 -23.53 -3.03
CA PRO A 165 -0.94 -24.95 -3.38
C PRO A 165 -2.39 -25.20 -3.79
N ASN A 166 -3.34 -24.32 -3.46
CA ASN A 166 -4.77 -24.42 -3.77
C ASN A 166 -5.24 -23.40 -4.80
N HIS A 167 -4.33 -22.90 -5.64
CA HIS A 167 -4.65 -22.00 -6.76
C HIS A 167 -4.61 -22.77 -8.08
N GLN A 168 -5.64 -22.58 -8.92
CA GLN A 168 -5.68 -23.10 -10.28
C GLN A 168 -5.99 -21.97 -11.26
N ARG A 169 -5.13 -21.81 -12.27
CA ARG A 169 -5.36 -20.91 -13.40
C ARG A 169 -5.98 -21.67 -14.55
N LEU A 170 -7.06 -21.12 -15.12
CA LEU A 170 -7.71 -21.63 -16.31
C LEU A 170 -7.61 -20.55 -17.41
N ASP A 171 -6.82 -20.84 -18.45
CA ASP A 171 -6.73 -19.95 -19.62
C ASP A 171 -7.82 -20.34 -20.62
N LEU A 172 -8.79 -19.41 -20.81
CA LEU A 172 -9.87 -19.58 -21.78
C LEU A 172 -9.31 -19.44 -23.20
N ARG A 173 -9.62 -20.42 -24.03
CA ARG A 173 -9.24 -20.44 -25.46
C ARG A 173 -10.45 -20.03 -26.30
N LEU A 174 -10.18 -19.63 -27.56
CA LEU A 174 -11.21 -19.45 -28.58
C LEU A 174 -12.00 -20.76 -28.75
N LEU A 175 -13.29 -20.65 -29.08
CA LEU A 175 -14.12 -21.82 -29.37
C LEU A 175 -13.63 -22.48 -30.66
N ALA A 176 -13.69 -23.81 -30.72
CA ALA A 176 -13.51 -24.54 -31.95
C ALA A 176 -14.71 -24.30 -32.89
N ASP A 177 -14.56 -24.56 -34.22
CA ASP A 177 -15.59 -24.26 -35.20
C ASP A 177 -16.91 -25.01 -34.94
N ASP A 178 -16.86 -26.26 -34.47
CA ASP A 178 -18.04 -27.04 -34.07
C ASP A 178 -18.77 -26.42 -32.87
N ALA A 179 -18.04 -25.96 -31.86
CA ALA A 179 -18.63 -25.26 -30.71
C ALA A 179 -19.19 -23.87 -31.09
N SER A 180 -18.53 -23.18 -32.04
CA SER A 180 -19.03 -21.92 -32.59
C SER A 180 -20.30 -22.14 -33.41
N ALA A 181 -20.35 -23.21 -34.22
CA ALA A 181 -21.56 -23.58 -34.98
C ALA A 181 -22.73 -23.96 -34.05
N GLN A 182 -22.46 -24.68 -32.96
CA GLN A 182 -23.44 -24.99 -31.93
C GLN A 182 -23.97 -23.72 -31.27
N LEU A 183 -23.10 -22.75 -30.94
CA LEU A 183 -23.50 -21.46 -30.38
C LEU A 183 -24.42 -20.68 -31.31
N VAL A 184 -24.11 -20.65 -32.62
CA VAL A 184 -24.97 -20.03 -33.65
C VAL A 184 -26.34 -20.69 -33.65
N ALA A 185 -26.42 -22.04 -33.64
CA ALA A 185 -27.67 -22.78 -33.63
C ALA A 185 -28.51 -22.50 -32.36
N GLU A 186 -27.89 -22.42 -31.21
CA GLU A 186 -28.56 -22.06 -29.93
C GLU A 186 -29.11 -20.64 -29.94
N ILE A 187 -28.36 -19.65 -30.43
CA ILE A 187 -28.83 -18.27 -30.53
C ILE A 187 -30.02 -18.17 -31.50
N LEU A 188 -29.95 -18.90 -32.61
CA LEU A 188 -30.96 -18.88 -33.67
C LEU A 188 -32.00 -20.01 -33.56
N GLN A 189 -32.13 -20.67 -32.41
CA GLN A 189 -33.04 -21.79 -32.20
C GLN A 189 -34.50 -21.48 -32.62
N LYS A 190 -34.93 -20.22 -32.53
CA LYS A 190 -36.26 -19.76 -32.94
C LYS A 190 -36.45 -19.64 -34.49
N ALA A 191 -35.34 -19.74 -35.26
CA ALA A 191 -35.42 -19.74 -36.72
C ALA A 191 -35.76 -21.13 -37.30
N GLY A 192 -35.84 -22.15 -36.46
CA GLY A 192 -36.13 -23.53 -36.86
C GLY A 192 -34.98 -24.20 -37.61
N ASN A 193 -34.68 -23.74 -38.83
CA ASN A 193 -33.55 -24.22 -39.62
C ASN A 193 -32.61 -23.07 -39.95
N VAL A 194 -31.38 -23.16 -39.49
CA VAL A 194 -30.33 -22.19 -39.83
C VAL A 194 -29.62 -22.64 -41.09
N PRO A 195 -29.69 -21.88 -42.19
CA PRO A 195 -29.00 -22.25 -43.44
C PRO A 195 -27.48 -22.36 -43.23
N ASP A 196 -26.88 -23.41 -43.77
CA ASP A 196 -25.41 -23.67 -43.67
C ASP A 196 -24.59 -22.45 -44.08
N ARG A 197 -24.98 -21.76 -45.16
CA ARG A 197 -24.28 -20.56 -45.62
C ARG A 197 -24.21 -19.44 -44.57
N LEU A 198 -25.30 -19.20 -43.83
CA LEU A 198 -25.30 -18.20 -42.78
C LEU A 198 -24.46 -18.65 -41.57
N ARG A 199 -24.62 -19.91 -41.16
CA ARG A 199 -23.84 -20.50 -40.07
C ARG A 199 -22.35 -20.42 -40.35
N ASP A 200 -21.91 -20.91 -41.51
CA ASP A 200 -20.52 -20.99 -41.91
C ASP A 200 -19.90 -19.57 -42.03
N LEU A 201 -20.64 -18.59 -42.55
CA LEU A 201 -20.20 -17.20 -42.58
C LEU A 201 -19.95 -16.64 -41.16
N VAL A 202 -20.89 -16.89 -40.21
CA VAL A 202 -20.76 -16.39 -38.84
C VAL A 202 -19.58 -17.08 -38.13
N VAL A 203 -19.42 -18.40 -38.29
CA VAL A 203 -18.32 -19.17 -37.68
C VAL A 203 -16.96 -18.69 -38.22
N GLU A 204 -16.82 -18.57 -39.56
CA GLU A 204 -15.60 -18.09 -40.18
C GLU A 204 -15.20 -16.68 -39.70
N ARG A 205 -16.16 -15.76 -39.67
CA ARG A 205 -15.90 -14.37 -39.28
C ARG A 205 -15.63 -14.19 -37.79
N ALA A 206 -16.26 -14.99 -36.95
CA ALA A 206 -16.13 -14.88 -35.51
C ALA A 206 -14.81 -15.47 -34.98
N GLU A 207 -14.11 -16.31 -35.78
CA GLU A 207 -12.82 -16.91 -35.41
C GLU A 207 -12.81 -17.51 -33.99
N GLY A 208 -13.93 -18.15 -33.62
CA GLY A 208 -14.08 -18.77 -32.29
C GLY A 208 -14.35 -17.80 -31.13
N ASN A 209 -14.58 -16.53 -31.37
CA ASN A 209 -14.94 -15.54 -30.35
C ASN A 209 -16.46 -15.51 -30.13
N PRO A 210 -16.96 -15.99 -28.96
CA PRO A 210 -18.41 -16.05 -28.69
C PRO A 210 -19.11 -14.69 -28.78
N PHE A 211 -18.44 -13.65 -28.31
CA PHE A 211 -18.99 -12.30 -28.37
C PHE A 211 -19.12 -11.79 -29.80
N TYR A 212 -18.18 -12.16 -30.67
CA TYR A 212 -18.26 -11.80 -32.08
C TYR A 212 -19.43 -12.53 -32.80
N VAL A 213 -19.67 -13.81 -32.46
CA VAL A 213 -20.85 -14.56 -32.96
C VAL A 213 -22.13 -13.80 -32.59
N GLU A 214 -22.27 -13.42 -31.32
CA GLU A 214 -23.47 -12.70 -30.81
C GLU A 214 -23.66 -11.35 -31.54
N GLU A 215 -22.61 -10.56 -31.68
CA GLU A 215 -22.70 -9.22 -32.29
C GLU A 215 -22.92 -9.29 -33.83
N LEU A 216 -22.39 -10.31 -34.50
CA LEU A 216 -22.69 -10.56 -35.91
C LEU A 216 -24.16 -10.89 -36.10
N ILE A 217 -24.71 -11.79 -35.31
CA ILE A 217 -26.14 -12.16 -35.40
C ILE A 217 -27.02 -10.93 -35.14
N LYS A 218 -26.71 -10.08 -34.16
CA LYS A 218 -27.43 -8.85 -33.91
C LYS A 218 -27.38 -7.87 -35.08
N MET A 219 -26.21 -7.69 -35.65
CA MET A 219 -26.07 -6.87 -36.87
C MET A 219 -26.93 -7.38 -37.99
N LEU A 220 -26.97 -8.70 -38.21
CA LEU A 220 -27.82 -9.32 -39.25
C LEU A 220 -29.33 -9.14 -38.97
N ILE A 221 -29.74 -9.13 -37.72
CA ILE A 221 -31.11 -8.78 -37.31
C ILE A 221 -31.41 -7.30 -37.62
N GLU A 222 -30.52 -6.39 -37.24
CA GLU A 222 -30.69 -4.94 -37.46
C GLU A 222 -30.71 -4.58 -38.92
N GLN A 223 -30.02 -5.37 -39.77
CA GLN A 223 -30.01 -5.20 -41.24
C GLN A 223 -31.12 -5.96 -41.96
N GLY A 224 -32.02 -6.64 -41.24
CA GLY A 224 -33.18 -7.33 -41.78
C GLY A 224 -32.84 -8.61 -42.56
N VAL A 225 -31.65 -9.19 -42.37
CA VAL A 225 -31.32 -10.56 -42.88
C VAL A 225 -32.04 -11.60 -42.03
N ILE A 226 -32.15 -11.32 -40.75
CA ILE A 226 -32.92 -12.12 -39.78
C ILE A 226 -34.06 -11.25 -39.28
N GLU A 227 -35.27 -11.61 -39.56
CA GLU A 227 -36.47 -10.91 -39.13
C GLU A 227 -37.18 -11.72 -38.04
N ARG A 228 -37.64 -11.02 -36.98
CA ARG A 228 -38.43 -11.61 -35.89
C ARG A 228 -39.92 -11.53 -36.26
N GLU A 229 -40.48 -12.68 -36.63
CA GLU A 229 -41.89 -12.79 -36.99
C GLU A 229 -42.81 -13.05 -35.77
N GLY A 230 -42.56 -12.35 -34.64
CA GLY A 230 -43.23 -12.56 -33.38
C GLY A 230 -42.27 -13.04 -32.26
N GLU A 231 -42.82 -13.53 -31.14
CA GLU A 231 -42.00 -13.95 -29.98
C GLU A 231 -41.34 -15.32 -30.18
N GLU A 232 -41.87 -16.18 -31.02
CA GLU A 232 -41.43 -17.59 -31.18
C GLU A 232 -40.92 -17.99 -32.57
N SER A 233 -40.96 -17.12 -33.57
CA SER A 233 -40.54 -17.44 -34.94
C SER A 233 -39.64 -16.36 -35.53
N TRP A 234 -38.54 -16.78 -36.14
CA TRP A 234 -37.59 -15.92 -36.86
C TRP A 234 -37.45 -16.39 -38.30
N ALA A 235 -37.49 -15.46 -39.28
CA ALA A 235 -37.27 -15.73 -40.73
C ALA A 235 -35.84 -15.30 -41.14
N ILE A 236 -35.19 -16.11 -41.97
CA ILE A 236 -33.85 -15.83 -42.51
C ILE A 236 -33.92 -15.58 -44.02
N HIS A 237 -33.52 -14.37 -44.46
CA HIS A 237 -33.55 -13.91 -45.85
C HIS A 237 -32.14 -13.92 -46.45
N LEU A 238 -31.73 -15.06 -47.06
CA LEU A 238 -30.40 -15.22 -47.67
C LEU A 238 -30.15 -14.28 -48.84
N ASP A 239 -31.19 -13.87 -49.60
CA ASP A 239 -31.12 -12.89 -50.68
C ASP A 239 -30.62 -11.52 -50.20
N ARG A 240 -30.94 -11.14 -48.99
CA ARG A 240 -30.45 -9.89 -48.34
C ARG A 240 -29.00 -10.00 -47.88
N LEU A 241 -28.54 -11.20 -47.56
CA LEU A 241 -27.16 -11.44 -47.13
C LEU A 241 -26.15 -11.03 -48.19
N ASP A 242 -26.44 -11.24 -49.48
CA ASP A 242 -25.56 -10.87 -50.59
C ASP A 242 -25.47 -9.35 -50.82
N ALA A 243 -26.48 -8.61 -50.37
CA ALA A 243 -26.51 -7.14 -50.46
C ALA A 243 -25.78 -6.42 -49.34
N ILE A 244 -25.38 -7.15 -48.28
CA ILE A 244 -24.76 -6.58 -47.07
C ILE A 244 -23.26 -6.83 -47.06
N HIS A 245 -22.52 -5.76 -46.74
CA HIS A 245 -21.10 -5.90 -46.43
C HIS A 245 -20.94 -6.33 -44.95
N VAL A 246 -20.61 -7.60 -44.71
CA VAL A 246 -20.27 -8.10 -43.39
C VAL A 246 -18.81 -7.74 -43.04
N PRO A 247 -18.56 -6.87 -42.03
CA PRO A 247 -17.21 -6.49 -41.66
C PRO A 247 -16.35 -7.69 -41.25
N ALA A 248 -15.04 -7.63 -41.56
CA ALA A 248 -14.12 -8.71 -41.27
C ALA A 248 -13.64 -8.72 -39.78
N THR A 249 -13.98 -7.69 -39.02
CA THR A 249 -13.52 -7.55 -37.59
C THR A 249 -14.70 -7.19 -36.68
N LEU A 250 -14.61 -7.62 -35.41
CA LEU A 250 -15.60 -7.28 -34.41
C LEU A 250 -15.76 -5.75 -34.26
N THR A 251 -14.65 -5.01 -34.30
CA THR A 251 -14.67 -3.53 -34.30
C THR A 251 -15.47 -2.97 -35.44
N GLY A 252 -15.30 -3.53 -36.64
CA GLY A 252 -16.07 -3.13 -37.85
C GLY A 252 -17.57 -3.39 -37.66
N VAL A 253 -17.94 -4.52 -37.06
CA VAL A 253 -19.36 -4.84 -36.77
C VAL A 253 -19.95 -3.83 -35.80
N LEU A 254 -19.25 -3.53 -34.71
CA LEU A 254 -19.71 -2.55 -33.73
C LEU A 254 -19.81 -1.14 -34.36
N GLN A 255 -18.82 -0.76 -35.19
CA GLN A 255 -18.88 0.50 -35.94
C GLN A 255 -20.09 0.57 -36.88
N ALA A 256 -20.36 -0.48 -37.65
CA ALA A 256 -21.54 -0.54 -38.54
C ALA A 256 -22.84 -0.42 -37.74
N ARG A 257 -22.94 -1.04 -36.57
CA ARG A 257 -24.09 -0.89 -35.68
C ARG A 257 -24.26 0.55 -35.19
N LEU A 258 -23.17 1.22 -34.80
CA LEU A 258 -23.20 2.64 -34.37
C LEU A 258 -23.62 3.56 -35.53
N ASP A 259 -23.14 3.30 -36.73
CA ASP A 259 -23.45 4.12 -37.93
C ASP A 259 -24.90 3.97 -38.35
N SER A 260 -25.57 2.84 -38.06
CA SER A 260 -26.99 2.60 -38.30
C SER A 260 -27.94 3.37 -37.34
N LEU A 261 -27.41 3.92 -36.25
CA LEU A 261 -28.23 4.63 -35.26
C LEU A 261 -28.71 5.99 -35.76
N PRO A 262 -29.93 6.41 -35.40
CA PRO A 262 -30.37 7.79 -35.53
C PRO A 262 -29.36 8.77 -34.88
N ALA A 263 -29.22 9.96 -35.47
CA ALA A 263 -28.21 10.92 -35.04
C ALA A 263 -28.29 11.26 -33.52
N ALA A 264 -29.50 11.41 -32.98
CA ALA A 264 -29.70 11.71 -31.57
C ALA A 264 -29.25 10.54 -30.66
N GLU A 265 -29.54 9.28 -31.01
CA GLU A 265 -29.11 8.09 -30.26
C GLU A 265 -27.59 7.95 -30.31
N ARG A 266 -26.98 8.11 -31.50
CA ARG A 266 -25.54 8.04 -31.69
C ARG A 266 -24.79 9.13 -30.92
N GLU A 267 -25.23 10.39 -30.98
CA GLU A 267 -24.61 11.47 -30.19
C GLU A 267 -24.72 11.27 -28.70
N THR A 268 -25.88 10.80 -28.21
CA THR A 268 -26.07 10.48 -26.79
C THR A 268 -25.11 9.39 -26.34
N LEU A 269 -24.99 8.32 -27.13
CA LEU A 269 -24.07 7.22 -26.84
C LEU A 269 -22.60 7.67 -26.89
N GLN A 270 -22.23 8.57 -27.81
CA GLN A 270 -20.91 9.19 -27.90
C GLN A 270 -20.56 10.01 -26.65
N ARG A 271 -21.49 10.80 -26.13
CA ARG A 271 -21.33 11.54 -24.85
C ARG A 271 -21.17 10.58 -23.69
N ALA A 272 -22.01 9.55 -23.61
CA ALA A 272 -21.95 8.51 -22.60
C ALA A 272 -20.59 7.80 -22.60
N SER A 273 -20.04 7.48 -23.78
CA SER A 273 -18.75 6.81 -23.90
C SER A 273 -17.57 7.61 -23.34
N VAL A 274 -17.67 8.95 -23.34
CA VAL A 274 -16.67 9.85 -22.75
C VAL A 274 -16.80 9.93 -21.24
N VAL A 275 -18.03 9.91 -20.69
CA VAL A 275 -18.25 9.84 -19.23
C VAL A 275 -17.64 8.57 -18.66
N GLY A 276 -17.88 7.41 -19.28
CA GLY A 276 -17.29 6.15 -18.87
C GLY A 276 -18.01 4.94 -19.47
N ARG A 277 -17.56 3.75 -19.09
CA ARG A 277 -18.31 2.52 -19.34
C ARG A 277 -19.61 2.48 -18.52
N LEU A 278 -19.52 2.94 -17.30
CA LEU A 278 -20.59 3.25 -16.39
C LEU A 278 -20.78 4.76 -16.42
N PHE A 279 -22.02 5.23 -16.54
CA PHE A 279 -22.30 6.65 -16.70
C PHE A 279 -23.71 6.99 -16.19
N TRP A 280 -23.90 8.26 -15.90
CA TRP A 280 -25.16 8.79 -15.38
C TRP A 280 -25.87 9.62 -16.45
N ASP A 281 -27.18 9.47 -16.57
CA ASP A 281 -28.00 10.22 -17.54
C ASP A 281 -27.82 11.73 -17.37
N ALA A 282 -27.81 12.23 -16.14
CA ALA A 282 -27.56 13.63 -15.83
C ALA A 282 -26.16 14.10 -16.28
N ALA A 283 -25.12 13.28 -16.12
CA ALA A 283 -23.78 13.57 -16.64
C ALA A 283 -23.78 13.70 -18.15
N VAL A 284 -24.46 12.78 -18.86
CA VAL A 284 -24.57 12.80 -20.33
C VAL A 284 -25.32 14.05 -20.82
N ALA A 285 -26.36 14.46 -20.11
CA ALA A 285 -27.10 15.68 -20.39
C ALA A 285 -26.22 16.92 -20.20
N TYR A 286 -25.51 17.00 -19.07
CA TYR A 286 -24.59 18.10 -18.75
C TYR A 286 -23.47 18.24 -19.79
N VAL A 287 -22.81 17.12 -20.12
CA VAL A 287 -21.75 17.07 -21.14
C VAL A 287 -22.23 17.58 -22.50
N GLY A 288 -23.48 17.27 -22.85
CA GLY A 288 -24.10 17.71 -24.10
C GLY A 288 -24.69 19.13 -24.08
N GLY A 289 -24.84 19.72 -22.89
CA GLY A 289 -25.64 20.94 -22.72
C GLY A 289 -27.09 20.74 -23.18
N ALA A 290 -27.62 19.52 -22.99
CA ALA A 290 -28.94 19.10 -23.44
C ALA A 290 -29.95 19.07 -22.29
N ASP A 291 -31.23 19.16 -22.61
CA ASP A 291 -32.29 18.95 -21.64
C ASP A 291 -32.28 17.51 -21.11
N PRO A 292 -32.21 17.32 -19.79
CA PRO A 292 -32.23 15.99 -19.19
C PRO A 292 -33.42 15.13 -19.62
N ALA A 293 -34.61 15.70 -19.77
CA ALA A 293 -35.80 14.98 -20.20
C ALA A 293 -35.69 14.46 -21.64
N ALA A 294 -35.06 15.26 -22.54
CA ALA A 294 -34.80 14.85 -23.91
C ALA A 294 -33.80 13.67 -23.96
N VAL A 295 -32.76 13.70 -23.16
CA VAL A 295 -31.76 12.60 -23.03
C VAL A 295 -32.40 11.36 -22.44
N ALA A 296 -33.22 11.50 -21.37
CA ALA A 296 -33.95 10.40 -20.74
C ALA A 296 -34.84 9.62 -21.71
N SER A 297 -35.46 10.29 -22.69
CA SER A 297 -36.32 9.64 -23.69
C SER A 297 -35.60 8.71 -24.65
N ILE A 298 -34.26 8.79 -24.76
CA ILE A 298 -33.41 8.02 -25.68
C ILE A 298 -33.02 6.65 -25.11
N TRP A 299 -32.87 6.54 -23.79
CA TRP A 299 -32.36 5.31 -23.14
C TRP A 299 -33.18 4.06 -23.41
N PRO A 300 -34.54 4.09 -23.44
CA PRO A 300 -35.30 2.90 -23.76
C PRO A 300 -35.03 2.35 -25.17
N ALA A 301 -34.76 3.23 -26.16
CA ALA A 301 -34.43 2.81 -27.53
C ALA A 301 -33.04 2.13 -27.56
N LEU A 302 -32.03 2.71 -26.91
CA LEU A 302 -30.69 2.13 -26.77
C LEU A 302 -30.71 0.81 -25.99
N GLY A 303 -31.57 0.69 -24.98
CA GLY A 303 -31.77 -0.53 -24.22
C GLY A 303 -32.37 -1.67 -25.04
N ARG A 304 -33.42 -1.38 -25.86
CA ARG A 304 -34.00 -2.38 -26.79
C ARG A 304 -33.00 -2.88 -27.82
N ARG A 305 -32.02 -2.06 -28.23
CA ARG A 305 -30.91 -2.44 -29.11
C ARG A 305 -29.79 -3.17 -28.38
N GLU A 306 -29.91 -3.36 -27.06
CA GLU A 306 -28.90 -3.99 -26.19
C GLU A 306 -27.53 -3.32 -26.25
N LEU A 307 -27.48 -2.01 -26.39
CA LEU A 307 -26.23 -1.24 -26.38
C LEU A 307 -25.85 -0.78 -24.96
N VAL A 308 -26.88 -0.45 -24.16
CA VAL A 308 -26.74 -0.05 -22.76
C VAL A 308 -27.81 -0.71 -21.90
N TYR A 309 -27.53 -0.90 -20.63
CA TYR A 309 -28.48 -1.40 -19.64
C TYR A 309 -28.62 -0.43 -18.48
N PRO A 310 -29.84 -0.21 -17.97
CA PRO A 310 -30.00 0.51 -16.71
C PRO A 310 -29.47 -0.33 -15.56
N ARG A 311 -28.95 0.34 -14.54
CA ARG A 311 -28.66 -0.26 -13.23
C ARG A 311 -29.78 0.09 -12.25
N GLU A 312 -30.01 -0.79 -11.29
CA GLU A 312 -31.01 -0.56 -10.23
C GLU A 312 -30.51 0.47 -9.20
N GLU A 313 -29.23 0.72 -9.16
CA GLU A 313 -28.53 1.57 -8.21
C GLU A 313 -27.81 2.72 -8.92
N THR A 314 -27.73 3.89 -8.28
CA THR A 314 -27.02 5.06 -8.81
C THR A 314 -26.15 5.71 -7.73
N ALA A 315 -24.97 6.22 -8.14
CA ALA A 315 -24.04 6.92 -7.26
C ALA A 315 -24.51 8.33 -6.86
N PHE A 316 -25.45 8.92 -7.58
CA PHE A 316 -25.84 10.31 -7.37
C PHE A 316 -27.37 10.44 -7.31
N GLU A 317 -27.87 11.01 -6.24
CA GLU A 317 -29.31 11.23 -6.01
C GLU A 317 -29.98 11.95 -7.18
N GLY A 318 -31.17 11.46 -7.57
CA GLY A 318 -31.93 12.05 -8.66
C GLY A 318 -31.40 11.76 -10.08
N THR A 319 -30.47 10.82 -10.24
CA THR A 319 -29.93 10.40 -11.53
C THR A 319 -30.23 8.91 -11.77
N HIS A 320 -30.10 8.47 -13.04
CA HIS A 320 -30.12 7.05 -13.38
C HIS A 320 -28.76 6.63 -13.92
N GLU A 321 -28.30 5.48 -13.45
CA GLU A 321 -27.02 4.92 -13.85
C GLU A 321 -27.22 3.88 -14.95
N TYR A 322 -26.35 3.95 -15.96
CA TYR A 322 -26.34 3.03 -17.10
C TYR A 322 -24.96 2.45 -17.32
N VAL A 323 -24.91 1.28 -17.91
CA VAL A 323 -23.65 0.61 -18.28
C VAL A 323 -23.68 0.19 -19.74
N PHE A 324 -22.59 0.42 -20.46
CA PHE A 324 -22.41 -0.19 -21.78
C PHE A 324 -22.38 -1.70 -21.66
N LYS A 325 -23.17 -2.40 -22.53
CA LYS A 325 -23.22 -3.86 -22.52
C LYS A 325 -21.81 -4.48 -22.55
N HIS A 326 -20.92 -3.95 -23.36
CA HIS A 326 -19.55 -4.42 -23.52
C HIS A 326 -18.55 -3.26 -23.52
N ALA A 327 -17.37 -3.46 -22.91
CA ALA A 327 -16.32 -2.45 -22.90
C ALA A 327 -15.87 -2.06 -24.32
N LEU A 328 -15.76 -3.05 -25.23
CA LEU A 328 -15.35 -2.79 -26.61
C LEU A 328 -16.35 -1.89 -27.36
N LEU A 329 -17.65 -2.03 -27.11
CA LEU A 329 -18.67 -1.14 -27.66
C LEU A 329 -18.46 0.31 -27.20
N ARG A 330 -18.17 0.50 -25.91
CA ARG A 330 -17.83 1.83 -25.38
C ARG A 330 -16.57 2.38 -26.07
N ASP A 331 -15.54 1.56 -26.24
CA ASP A 331 -14.26 1.99 -26.81
C ASP A 331 -14.42 2.40 -28.29
N VAL A 332 -15.13 1.61 -29.09
CA VAL A 332 -15.44 1.96 -30.48
C VAL A 332 -16.28 3.24 -30.56
N THR A 333 -17.27 3.38 -29.67
CA THR A 333 -18.10 4.60 -29.62
C THR A 333 -17.23 5.81 -29.23
N TYR A 334 -16.34 5.66 -28.25
CA TYR A 334 -15.42 6.71 -27.81
C TYR A 334 -14.47 7.15 -28.93
N GLU A 335 -13.91 6.21 -29.67
CA GLU A 335 -13.02 6.50 -30.79
C GLU A 335 -13.75 7.21 -31.95
N SER A 336 -15.05 7.01 -32.11
CA SER A 336 -15.87 7.70 -33.10
C SER A 336 -16.06 9.20 -32.78
N VAL A 337 -15.79 9.64 -31.55
CA VAL A 337 -15.89 11.05 -31.13
C VAL A 337 -14.68 11.84 -31.63
N LEU A 338 -14.88 12.95 -32.32
CA LEU A 338 -13.81 13.83 -32.77
C LEU A 338 -12.95 14.32 -31.59
N LEU A 339 -11.63 14.31 -31.71
CA LEU A 339 -10.66 14.60 -30.65
C LEU A 339 -10.96 15.95 -29.94
N ARG A 340 -11.33 17.02 -30.68
CA ARG A 340 -11.68 18.31 -30.10
C ARG A 340 -12.92 18.23 -29.21
N ARG A 341 -13.96 17.53 -29.67
CA ARG A 341 -15.20 17.31 -28.90
C ARG A 341 -14.94 16.41 -27.70
N ARG A 342 -14.09 15.39 -27.87
CA ARG A 342 -13.70 14.47 -26.80
C ARG A 342 -13.08 15.23 -25.62
N ARG A 343 -12.14 16.15 -25.90
CA ARG A 343 -11.50 17.00 -24.87
C ARG A 343 -12.51 17.89 -24.13
N ASP A 344 -13.43 18.49 -24.86
CA ASP A 344 -14.49 19.32 -24.26
C ASP A 344 -15.45 18.50 -23.40
N TYR A 345 -15.83 17.33 -23.87
CA TYR A 345 -16.70 16.40 -23.13
C TYR A 345 -16.03 15.91 -21.84
N HIS A 346 -14.75 15.59 -21.87
CA HIS A 346 -14.00 15.23 -20.67
C HIS A 346 -13.97 16.37 -19.65
N ARG A 347 -13.71 17.60 -20.08
CA ARG A 347 -13.74 18.74 -19.16
C ARG A 347 -15.10 18.88 -18.48
N ARG A 348 -16.18 18.83 -19.25
CA ARG A 348 -17.54 18.91 -18.72
C ARG A 348 -17.90 17.72 -17.82
N ALA A 349 -17.41 16.54 -18.12
CA ALA A 349 -17.60 15.38 -17.25
C ALA A 349 -16.91 15.59 -15.88
N ALA A 350 -15.69 16.13 -15.86
CA ALA A 350 -15.01 16.52 -14.63
C ALA A 350 -15.79 17.60 -13.85
N GLU A 351 -16.25 18.64 -14.52
CA GLU A 351 -17.06 19.70 -13.91
C GLU A 351 -18.35 19.15 -13.30
N TRP A 352 -19.03 18.25 -14.02
CA TRP A 352 -20.22 17.60 -13.49
C TRP A 352 -19.93 16.76 -12.25
N LEU A 353 -18.85 15.97 -12.23
CA LEU A 353 -18.42 15.17 -11.07
C LEU A 353 -18.13 16.05 -9.86
N ILE A 354 -17.55 17.23 -10.07
CA ILE A 354 -17.27 18.19 -8.99
C ILE A 354 -18.60 18.71 -8.38
N ILE A 355 -19.58 19.02 -9.23
CA ILE A 355 -20.88 19.51 -8.79
C ILE A 355 -21.66 18.41 -8.08
N ALA A 356 -21.74 17.23 -8.69
CA ALA A 356 -22.51 16.11 -8.18
C ALA A 356 -21.89 15.49 -6.91
N GLY A 357 -20.57 15.48 -6.80
CA GLY A 357 -19.85 14.96 -5.66
C GLY A 357 -20.00 15.77 -4.36
N GLY A 358 -20.27 17.09 -4.47
CA GLY A 358 -20.49 17.95 -3.30
C GLY A 358 -19.43 17.78 -2.22
N ASP A 359 -19.86 17.50 -0.98
CA ASP A 359 -18.97 17.25 0.16
C ASP A 359 -18.13 15.94 0.01
N ARG A 360 -18.57 15.05 -0.87
CA ARG A 360 -17.90 13.77 -1.17
C ARG A 360 -16.98 13.83 -2.40
N VAL A 361 -16.75 15.01 -2.97
CA VAL A 361 -15.99 15.18 -4.23
C VAL A 361 -14.61 14.53 -4.20
N ASN A 362 -13.95 14.50 -3.04
CA ASN A 362 -12.62 13.88 -2.89
C ASN A 362 -12.63 12.35 -3.11
N GLU A 363 -13.79 11.69 -2.99
CA GLU A 363 -13.92 10.27 -3.34
C GLU A 363 -13.75 10.03 -4.85
N TYR A 364 -14.05 11.05 -5.66
CA TYR A 364 -13.94 11.03 -7.13
C TYR A 364 -12.68 11.75 -7.65
N ALA A 365 -11.77 12.17 -6.76
CA ALA A 365 -10.62 13.01 -7.14
C ALA A 365 -9.76 12.38 -8.26
N ASP A 366 -9.53 11.08 -8.22
CA ASP A 366 -8.74 10.37 -9.25
C ASP A 366 -9.49 10.30 -10.59
N LEU A 367 -10.80 10.06 -10.58
CA LEU A 367 -11.64 10.07 -11.79
C LEU A 367 -11.71 11.47 -12.41
N ILE A 368 -11.88 12.50 -11.58
CA ILE A 368 -11.85 13.90 -12.02
C ILE A 368 -10.50 14.23 -12.63
N ALA A 369 -9.40 13.82 -11.99
CA ALA A 369 -8.05 14.01 -12.52
C ALA A 369 -7.87 13.32 -13.88
N ALA A 370 -8.38 12.09 -14.04
CA ALA A 370 -8.32 11.35 -15.30
C ALA A 370 -9.08 12.08 -16.42
N HIS A 371 -10.24 12.66 -16.11
CA HIS A 371 -10.98 13.45 -17.09
C HIS A 371 -10.24 14.74 -17.48
N TYR A 372 -9.61 15.45 -16.54
CA TYR A 372 -8.80 16.64 -16.88
C TYR A 372 -7.54 16.25 -17.66
N ALA A 373 -6.92 15.11 -17.37
CA ALA A 373 -5.80 14.57 -18.17
C ALA A 373 -6.23 14.34 -19.62
N ALA A 374 -7.40 13.69 -19.83
CA ALA A 374 -7.95 13.43 -21.15
C ALA A 374 -8.42 14.72 -21.87
N ALA A 375 -8.83 15.74 -21.14
CA ALA A 375 -9.12 17.07 -21.65
C ALA A 375 -7.85 17.85 -22.06
N GLY A 376 -6.69 17.47 -21.53
CA GLY A 376 -5.41 18.14 -21.72
C GLY A 376 -5.26 19.40 -20.84
N ASP A 377 -5.94 19.45 -19.70
CA ASP A 377 -5.88 20.51 -18.71
C ASP A 377 -4.91 20.13 -17.57
N GLY A 378 -3.62 20.35 -17.82
CA GLY A 378 -2.56 19.99 -16.88
C GLY A 378 -2.68 20.65 -15.49
N PRO A 379 -2.99 21.93 -15.37
CA PRO A 379 -3.18 22.57 -14.06
C PRO A 379 -4.32 21.95 -13.23
N ALA A 380 -5.48 21.71 -13.85
CA ALA A 380 -6.62 21.07 -13.18
C ALA A 380 -6.31 19.60 -12.83
N GLU A 381 -5.64 18.86 -13.73
CA GLU A 381 -5.14 17.52 -13.45
C GLU A 381 -4.22 17.51 -12.22
N ALA A 382 -3.23 18.43 -12.16
CA ALA A 382 -2.29 18.51 -11.03
C ALA A 382 -3.00 18.74 -9.70
N HIS A 383 -4.00 19.64 -9.69
CA HIS A 383 -4.80 19.90 -8.50
C HIS A 383 -5.50 18.63 -8.00
N TRP A 384 -6.20 17.93 -8.89
CA TRP A 384 -6.98 16.74 -8.51
C TRP A 384 -6.10 15.51 -8.22
N GLN A 385 -4.94 15.38 -8.87
CA GLN A 385 -3.94 14.38 -8.50
C GLN A 385 -3.37 14.64 -7.08
N THR A 386 -3.21 15.92 -6.70
CA THR A 386 -2.81 16.28 -5.32
C THR A 386 -3.88 15.83 -4.31
N GLN A 387 -5.17 16.08 -4.58
CA GLN A 387 -6.25 15.65 -3.71
C GLN A 387 -6.34 14.11 -3.63
N ALA A 388 -6.24 13.43 -4.78
CA ALA A 388 -6.24 11.97 -4.85
C ALA A 388 -5.08 11.36 -4.04
N GLY A 389 -3.87 11.93 -4.15
CA GLY A 389 -2.70 11.47 -3.40
C GLY A 389 -2.86 11.61 -1.89
N LYS A 390 -3.31 12.79 -1.42
CA LYS A 390 -3.59 13.04 0.01
C LYS A 390 -4.68 12.10 0.55
N HIS A 391 -5.74 11.90 -0.22
CA HIS A 391 -6.84 11.03 0.14
C HIS A 391 -6.42 9.54 0.22
N ALA A 392 -5.58 9.08 -0.71
CA ALA A 392 -5.03 7.73 -0.70
C ALA A 392 -4.06 7.53 0.48
N ALA A 393 -3.18 8.50 0.75
CA ALA A 393 -2.24 8.45 1.88
C ALA A 393 -2.97 8.38 3.23
N ALA A 394 -4.04 9.15 3.41
CA ALA A 394 -4.87 9.12 4.61
C ALA A 394 -5.51 7.74 4.87
N ARG A 395 -5.68 6.90 3.84
CA ARG A 395 -6.19 5.52 3.93
C ARG A 395 -5.08 4.47 3.92
N PHE A 396 -3.82 4.90 3.95
CA PHE A 396 -2.66 4.01 3.82
C PHE A 396 -2.67 3.16 2.53
N ALA A 397 -3.28 3.68 1.47
CA ALA A 397 -3.21 3.14 0.12
C ALA A 397 -1.93 3.66 -0.56
N LEU A 398 -0.79 3.12 -0.12
CA LEU A 398 0.52 3.68 -0.43
C LEU A 398 0.88 3.63 -1.91
N PRO A 399 0.56 2.56 -2.69
CA PRO A 399 0.83 2.53 -4.12
C PRO A 399 0.09 3.64 -4.89
N GLU A 400 -1.20 3.82 -4.59
CA GLU A 400 -2.06 4.81 -5.20
C GLU A 400 -1.61 6.23 -4.82
N ALA A 401 -1.27 6.45 -3.55
CA ALA A 401 -0.74 7.72 -3.06
C ALA A 401 0.56 8.11 -3.79
N VAL A 402 1.54 7.20 -3.87
CA VAL A 402 2.81 7.43 -4.59
C VAL A 402 2.57 7.76 -6.05
N ARG A 403 1.65 7.04 -6.73
CA ARG A 403 1.33 7.28 -8.13
C ARG A 403 0.75 8.68 -8.32
N ALA A 404 -0.30 9.03 -7.58
CA ALA A 404 -0.97 10.32 -7.68
C ALA A 404 -0.04 11.49 -7.33
N ILE A 405 0.70 11.40 -6.22
CA ILE A 405 1.68 12.43 -5.82
C ILE A 405 2.76 12.58 -6.88
N SER A 406 3.30 11.48 -7.44
CA SER A 406 4.32 11.54 -8.49
C SER A 406 3.79 12.20 -9.76
N ARG A 407 2.54 11.92 -10.13
CA ARG A 407 1.89 12.56 -11.28
C ARG A 407 1.66 14.06 -11.04
N ALA A 408 1.18 14.44 -9.84
CA ALA A 408 1.01 15.83 -9.46
C ALA A 408 2.35 16.61 -9.55
N LEU A 409 3.42 16.04 -8.97
CA LEU A 409 4.77 16.64 -9.01
C LEU A 409 5.31 16.82 -10.43
N ALA A 410 4.97 15.92 -11.36
CA ALA A 410 5.38 16.03 -12.76
C ALA A 410 4.64 17.15 -13.52
N LEU A 411 3.44 17.50 -13.10
CA LEU A 411 2.58 18.49 -13.74
C LEU A 411 2.71 19.88 -13.11
N LEU A 412 3.04 19.95 -11.81
CA LEU A 412 3.14 21.22 -11.09
C LEU A 412 4.29 22.08 -11.64
N PRO A 413 4.05 23.38 -11.86
CA PRO A 413 5.10 24.33 -12.22
C PRO A 413 6.25 24.33 -11.20
N VAL A 414 7.47 24.57 -11.66
CA VAL A 414 8.66 24.69 -10.78
C VAL A 414 8.45 25.77 -9.71
N ALA A 415 7.75 26.85 -10.06
CA ALA A 415 7.42 27.95 -9.16
C ALA A 415 6.48 27.59 -8.00
N SER A 416 5.81 26.43 -8.05
CA SER A 416 4.92 25.95 -6.98
C SER A 416 5.70 25.33 -5.83
N VAL A 417 6.72 26.04 -5.30
CA VAL A 417 7.70 25.51 -4.34
C VAL A 417 7.04 24.90 -3.10
N ALA A 418 6.11 25.62 -2.46
CA ALA A 418 5.44 25.16 -1.23
C ALA A 418 4.63 23.88 -1.46
N THR A 419 3.83 23.82 -2.52
CA THR A 419 3.02 22.60 -2.81
C THR A 419 3.92 21.41 -3.16
N ARG A 420 4.98 21.61 -3.92
CA ARG A 420 5.95 20.57 -4.25
C ARG A 420 6.66 20.06 -3.00
N TYR A 421 7.03 20.96 -2.08
CA TYR A 421 7.63 20.62 -0.80
C TYR A 421 6.69 19.74 0.05
N GLU A 422 5.43 20.13 0.23
CA GLU A 422 4.44 19.33 0.96
C GLU A 422 4.26 17.93 0.37
N LEU A 423 4.09 17.84 -0.95
CA LEU A 423 3.90 16.55 -1.63
C LEU A 423 5.13 15.63 -1.54
N LEU A 424 6.33 16.20 -1.60
CA LEU A 424 7.55 15.42 -1.42
C LEU A 424 7.73 14.95 0.02
N LEU A 425 7.36 15.76 1.03
CA LEU A 425 7.36 15.32 2.43
C LEU A 425 6.46 14.10 2.64
N GLU A 426 5.29 14.11 2.02
CA GLU A 426 4.34 13.02 2.13
C GLU A 426 4.87 11.76 1.41
N ARG A 427 5.40 11.90 0.19
CA ARG A 427 5.95 10.79 -0.59
C ARG A 427 7.21 10.19 0.05
N GLU A 428 8.09 11.03 0.60
CA GLU A 428 9.28 10.59 1.36
C GLU A 428 8.87 9.74 2.57
N SER A 429 7.86 10.19 3.34
CA SER A 429 7.33 9.42 4.47
C SER A 429 6.80 8.05 4.03
N ILE A 430 6.14 7.98 2.86
CA ILE A 430 5.68 6.71 2.30
C ILE A 430 6.87 5.82 1.93
N TYR A 431 7.91 6.35 1.27
CA TYR A 431 9.11 5.57 0.94
C TYR A 431 9.88 5.11 2.18
N GLN A 432 9.89 5.92 3.25
CA GLN A 432 10.44 5.53 4.56
C GLN A 432 9.71 4.29 5.11
N LEU A 433 8.37 4.29 5.09
CA LEU A 433 7.54 3.18 5.54
C LEU A 433 7.71 1.91 4.71
N GLN A 434 7.90 2.07 3.39
CA GLN A 434 8.13 0.96 2.46
C GLN A 434 9.57 0.43 2.46
N GLY A 435 10.49 1.06 3.19
CA GLY A 435 11.91 0.72 3.16
C GLY A 435 12.63 1.03 1.84
N ARG A 436 12.03 1.82 0.95
CA ARG A 436 12.59 2.17 -0.36
C ARG A 436 13.65 3.28 -0.26
N ARG A 437 14.81 2.91 0.29
CA ARG A 437 15.86 3.86 0.69
C ARG A 437 16.41 4.71 -0.45
N ASP A 438 16.58 4.14 -1.65
CA ASP A 438 17.06 4.90 -2.81
C ASP A 438 16.10 6.02 -3.21
N ARG A 439 14.79 5.72 -3.21
CA ARG A 439 13.74 6.70 -3.53
C ARG A 439 13.56 7.73 -2.42
N GLN A 440 13.65 7.29 -1.16
CA GLN A 440 13.64 8.17 0.00
C GLN A 440 14.78 9.19 -0.06
N ALA A 441 16.02 8.74 -0.35
CA ALA A 441 17.18 9.62 -0.49
C ALA A 441 17.01 10.64 -1.62
N ALA A 442 16.46 10.23 -2.76
CA ALA A 442 16.16 11.14 -3.88
C ALA A 442 15.14 12.22 -3.50
N ASP A 443 14.07 11.86 -2.78
CA ASP A 443 13.08 12.83 -2.31
C ASP A 443 13.65 13.76 -1.24
N LEU A 444 14.51 13.28 -0.34
CA LEU A 444 15.21 14.10 0.64
C LEU A 444 16.12 15.14 -0.03
N ALA A 445 16.83 14.77 -1.09
CA ALA A 445 17.66 15.71 -1.85
C ALA A 445 16.80 16.80 -2.51
N ALA A 446 15.69 16.43 -3.16
CA ALA A 446 14.76 17.38 -3.75
C ALA A 446 14.09 18.30 -2.69
N LEU A 447 13.78 17.74 -1.52
CA LEU A 447 13.25 18.51 -0.38
C LEU A 447 14.24 19.55 0.13
N ALA A 448 15.55 19.22 0.18
CA ALA A 448 16.59 20.15 0.62
C ALA A 448 16.67 21.37 -0.32
N GLU A 449 16.60 21.14 -1.63
CA GLU A 449 16.58 22.24 -2.62
C GLU A 449 15.35 23.13 -2.44
N LEU A 450 14.15 22.55 -2.33
CA LEU A 450 12.91 23.30 -2.15
C LEU A 450 12.85 24.03 -0.81
N ALA A 451 13.36 23.43 0.27
CA ALA A 451 13.44 24.09 1.58
C ALA A 451 14.35 25.32 1.56
N ALA A 452 15.45 25.27 0.80
CA ALA A 452 16.31 26.43 0.59
C ALA A 452 15.59 27.56 -0.18
N ASP A 453 14.80 27.21 -1.20
CA ASP A 453 14.02 28.17 -2.00
C ASP A 453 12.87 28.82 -1.21
N LEU A 454 12.37 28.17 -0.16
CA LEU A 454 11.36 28.76 0.74
C LEU A 454 11.93 29.88 1.63
N HIS A 455 13.26 29.96 1.79
CA HIS A 455 13.96 30.99 2.58
C HIS A 455 13.50 31.07 4.05
N GLU A 456 12.93 29.99 4.58
CA GLU A 456 12.46 29.87 5.96
C GLU A 456 13.26 28.80 6.70
N PRO A 457 13.66 29.00 7.98
CA PRO A 457 14.43 28.02 8.71
C PRO A 457 13.63 26.77 9.09
N GLY A 458 12.30 26.89 9.25
CA GLY A 458 11.42 25.79 9.66
C GLY A 458 11.40 24.60 8.68
N PRO A 459 11.12 24.81 7.40
CA PRO A 459 11.23 23.76 6.37
C PRO A 459 12.61 23.11 6.31
N SER A 460 13.69 23.89 6.37
CA SER A 460 15.06 23.36 6.37
C SER A 460 15.34 22.52 7.61
N ALA A 461 14.83 22.91 8.79
CA ALA A 461 14.94 22.12 10.02
C ALA A 461 14.22 20.76 9.90
N GLU A 462 13.03 20.74 9.30
CA GLU A 462 12.27 19.51 9.06
C GLU A 462 13.05 18.55 8.16
N VAL A 463 13.63 19.06 7.06
CA VAL A 463 14.43 18.23 6.14
C VAL A 463 15.68 17.68 6.83
N ALA A 464 16.36 18.49 7.63
CA ALA A 464 17.53 18.06 8.40
C ALA A 464 17.17 16.96 9.42
N LEU A 465 16.00 17.05 10.10
CA LEU A 465 15.49 15.99 10.99
C LEU A 465 15.23 14.70 10.24
N ARG A 466 14.68 14.78 9.04
CA ARG A 466 14.43 13.60 8.20
C ARG A 466 15.73 12.95 7.73
N TYR A 467 16.74 13.75 7.38
CA TYR A 467 18.08 13.24 7.10
C TYR A 467 18.71 12.55 8.33
N ALA A 468 18.60 13.14 9.54
CA ALA A 468 19.10 12.52 10.75
C ALA A 468 18.43 11.15 11.00
N SER A 469 17.12 11.07 10.81
CA SER A 469 16.37 9.82 10.90
C SER A 469 16.83 8.81 9.83
N PHE A 470 16.97 9.24 8.57
CA PHE A 470 17.43 8.41 7.45
C PHE A 470 18.81 7.83 7.72
N TYR A 471 19.77 8.64 8.17
CA TYR A 471 21.13 8.21 8.49
C TYR A 471 21.17 7.29 9.71
N ASN A 472 20.35 7.51 10.73
CA ASN A 472 20.21 6.57 11.85
C ASN A 472 19.73 5.20 11.37
N PHE A 473 18.78 5.16 10.43
CA PHE A 473 18.29 3.91 9.83
C PHE A 473 19.33 3.20 8.98
N THR A 474 20.15 3.96 8.23
CA THR A 474 21.19 3.39 7.36
C THR A 474 22.52 3.15 8.08
N ALA A 475 22.53 3.37 9.41
CA ALA A 475 23.69 3.20 10.28
C ALA A 475 24.89 4.11 9.94
N ASP A 476 24.64 5.24 9.29
CA ASP A 476 25.62 6.32 9.13
C ASP A 476 25.48 7.31 10.28
N TYR A 477 25.96 6.92 11.45
CA TYR A 477 25.77 7.70 12.68
C TYR A 477 26.54 9.03 12.70
N VAL A 478 27.60 9.16 11.90
CA VAL A 478 28.34 10.44 11.77
C VAL A 478 27.47 11.44 11.01
N ALA A 479 26.95 11.06 9.85
CA ALA A 479 26.05 11.89 9.10
C ALA A 479 24.73 12.19 9.87
N ALA A 480 24.26 11.24 10.69
CA ALA A 480 23.09 11.44 11.55
C ALA A 480 23.30 12.56 12.59
N LEU A 481 24.48 12.60 13.24
CA LEU A 481 24.86 13.63 14.19
C LEU A 481 24.99 15.01 13.52
N ASP A 482 25.64 15.08 12.37
CA ASP A 482 25.79 16.33 11.61
C ASP A 482 24.41 16.88 11.18
N ALA A 483 23.52 16.01 10.70
CA ALA A 483 22.16 16.38 10.34
C ALA A 483 21.33 16.81 11.56
N ALA A 484 21.45 16.13 12.70
CA ALA A 484 20.76 16.50 13.95
C ALA A 484 21.23 17.86 14.47
N THR A 485 22.54 18.13 14.44
CA THR A 485 23.10 19.44 14.83
C THR A 485 22.62 20.56 13.90
N THR A 486 22.56 20.28 12.61
CA THR A 486 21.98 21.21 11.61
C THR A 486 20.50 21.47 11.90
N ALA A 487 19.74 20.42 12.18
CA ALA A 487 18.32 20.52 12.53
C ALA A 487 18.09 21.35 13.79
N GLU A 488 18.91 21.15 14.83
CA GLU A 488 18.83 21.94 16.06
C GLU A 488 19.08 23.43 15.79
N SER A 489 20.15 23.77 15.09
CA SER A 489 20.50 25.17 14.80
C SER A 489 19.42 25.89 14.00
N LEU A 490 18.82 25.20 13.02
CA LEU A 490 17.72 25.71 12.21
C LEU A 490 16.41 25.81 13.01
N ALA A 491 16.15 24.85 13.89
CA ALA A 491 14.98 24.89 14.78
C ALA A 491 15.08 26.02 15.82
N VAL A 492 16.28 26.31 16.31
CA VAL A 492 16.56 27.49 17.17
C VAL A 492 16.28 28.77 16.39
N ALA A 493 16.76 28.88 15.15
CA ALA A 493 16.51 30.03 14.29
C ALA A 493 15.02 30.22 13.98
N ALA A 494 14.26 29.14 13.87
CA ALA A 494 12.82 29.13 13.66
C ALA A 494 12.00 29.39 14.95
N GLY A 495 12.63 29.34 16.15
CA GLY A 495 11.94 29.40 17.43
C GLY A 495 11.10 28.13 17.75
N ASP A 496 11.36 27.01 17.06
CA ASP A 496 10.61 25.77 17.18
C ASP A 496 11.26 24.81 18.21
N VAL A 497 10.79 24.92 19.43
CA VAL A 497 11.28 24.12 20.57
C VAL A 497 10.95 22.62 20.38
N GLY A 498 9.85 22.31 19.70
CA GLY A 498 9.46 20.93 19.43
C GLY A 498 10.41 20.24 18.46
N ARG A 499 10.87 20.91 17.40
CA ARG A 499 11.90 20.40 16.48
C ARG A 499 13.27 20.31 17.14
N GLN A 500 13.62 21.22 18.07
CA GLN A 500 14.84 21.11 18.88
C GLN A 500 14.82 19.80 19.68
N ALA A 501 13.71 19.48 20.36
CA ALA A 501 13.57 18.23 21.10
C ALA A 501 13.77 17.00 20.21
N LYS A 502 13.21 17.01 18.98
CA LYS A 502 13.37 15.92 18.02
C LYS A 502 14.82 15.80 17.53
N ALA A 503 15.53 16.91 17.36
CA ALA A 503 16.94 16.90 16.95
C ALA A 503 17.82 16.21 17.99
N HIS A 504 17.67 16.55 19.26
CA HIS A 504 18.37 15.89 20.36
C HIS A 504 17.97 14.42 20.50
N LEU A 505 16.70 14.06 20.26
CA LEU A 505 16.28 12.65 20.23
C LEU A 505 17.03 11.86 19.13
N GLN A 506 17.20 12.43 17.93
CA GLN A 506 17.96 11.80 16.85
C GLN A 506 19.47 11.71 17.18
N ALA A 507 20.06 12.75 17.76
CA ALA A 507 21.45 12.76 18.19
C ALA A 507 21.71 11.70 19.27
N GLY A 508 20.85 11.62 20.29
CA GLY A 508 20.93 10.61 21.32
C GLY A 508 20.82 9.18 20.79
N GLN A 509 19.97 8.95 19.79
CA GLN A 509 19.87 7.64 19.12
C GLN A 509 21.18 7.29 18.39
N ALA A 510 21.81 8.24 17.70
CA ALA A 510 23.08 8.05 17.03
C ALA A 510 24.22 7.78 18.03
N HIS A 511 24.32 8.56 19.09
CA HIS A 511 25.32 8.35 20.15
C HIS A 511 25.16 6.98 20.82
N ARG A 512 23.92 6.59 21.16
CA ARG A 512 23.64 5.26 21.72
C ARG A 512 24.10 4.14 20.79
N ALA A 513 23.78 4.25 19.50
CA ALA A 513 24.15 3.25 18.49
C ALA A 513 25.68 3.15 18.30
N ARG A 514 26.43 4.22 18.61
CA ARG A 514 27.90 4.24 18.65
C ARG A 514 28.49 3.72 19.96
N GLY A 515 27.65 3.42 20.97
CA GLY A 515 28.10 3.04 22.31
C GLY A 515 28.55 4.22 23.19
N GLU A 516 28.21 5.44 22.80
CA GLU A 516 28.54 6.68 23.52
C GLU A 516 27.39 7.04 24.49
N TYR A 517 27.15 6.13 25.44
CA TYR A 517 25.92 6.13 26.25
C TYR A 517 25.74 7.36 27.13
N ASP A 518 26.84 7.98 27.63
CA ASP A 518 26.76 9.19 28.44
C ASP A 518 26.37 10.41 27.61
N LEU A 519 26.81 10.49 26.34
CA LEU A 519 26.39 11.53 25.40
C LEU A 519 24.94 11.32 25.02
N ALA A 520 24.53 10.07 24.74
CA ALA A 520 23.14 9.72 24.47
C ALA A 520 22.21 10.11 25.63
N ARG A 521 22.62 9.85 26.88
CA ARG A 521 21.87 10.25 28.09
C ARG A 521 21.68 11.75 28.15
N ALA A 522 22.75 12.53 27.89
CA ALA A 522 22.68 13.99 27.89
C ALA A 522 21.71 14.50 26.83
N ASP A 523 21.76 13.98 25.60
CA ASP A 523 20.84 14.36 24.53
C ASP A 523 19.39 13.99 24.85
N PHE A 524 19.13 12.78 25.34
CA PHE A 524 17.77 12.39 25.71
C PHE A 524 17.21 13.25 26.83
N GLN A 525 18.04 13.64 27.82
CA GLN A 525 17.60 14.56 28.88
C GLN A 525 17.21 15.92 28.31
N VAL A 526 18.03 16.50 27.43
CA VAL A 526 17.72 17.76 26.75
C VAL A 526 16.44 17.62 25.91
N ALA A 527 16.27 16.50 25.20
CA ALA A 527 15.05 16.24 24.43
C ALA A 527 13.80 16.21 25.32
N ILE A 528 13.86 15.56 26.49
CA ILE A 528 12.77 15.52 27.48
C ILE A 528 12.43 16.93 27.96
N ASP A 529 13.43 17.73 28.37
CA ASP A 529 13.22 19.07 28.91
C ASP A 529 12.65 20.03 27.87
N LEU A 530 13.12 19.95 26.62
CA LEU A 530 12.59 20.74 25.49
C LEU A 530 11.16 20.30 25.13
N ALA A 531 10.89 19.00 25.10
CA ALA A 531 9.56 18.47 24.82
C ALA A 531 8.52 18.92 25.87
N ARG A 532 8.91 18.91 27.15
CA ARG A 532 8.10 19.46 28.27
C ARG A 532 7.80 20.95 28.06
N ARG A 533 8.82 21.74 27.75
CA ARG A 533 8.66 23.18 27.48
C ARG A 533 7.78 23.49 26.28
N ALA A 534 7.84 22.65 25.26
CA ALA A 534 7.01 22.78 24.05
C ALA A 534 5.58 22.24 24.23
N GLY A 535 5.27 21.54 25.35
CA GLY A 535 4.02 20.78 25.50
C GLY A 535 3.91 19.60 24.54
N ALA A 536 5.01 19.15 23.95
CA ALA A 536 5.09 18.09 22.96
C ALA A 536 5.10 16.69 23.63
N ARG A 537 3.97 16.32 24.24
CA ARG A 537 3.85 15.14 25.10
C ARG A 537 4.24 13.82 24.43
N TYR A 538 3.95 13.68 23.12
CA TYR A 538 4.37 12.49 22.35
C TYR A 538 5.90 12.38 22.22
N ALA A 539 6.57 13.51 21.98
CA ALA A 539 8.03 13.55 21.89
C ALA A 539 8.67 13.28 23.26
N GLU A 540 8.07 13.78 24.36
CA GLU A 540 8.48 13.50 25.74
C GLU A 540 8.41 12.00 26.05
N ALA A 541 7.30 11.33 25.75
CA ALA A 541 7.13 9.89 25.96
C ALA A 541 8.16 9.05 25.18
N GLU A 542 8.44 9.43 23.94
CA GLU A 542 9.44 8.74 23.09
C GLU A 542 10.86 8.96 23.62
N ALA A 543 11.20 10.16 24.08
CA ALA A 543 12.51 10.47 24.64
C ALA A 543 12.73 9.75 26.00
N LEU A 544 11.70 9.67 26.85
CA LEU A 544 11.73 8.87 28.09
C LEU A 544 11.97 7.39 27.80
N ARG A 545 11.26 6.84 26.82
CA ARG A 545 11.49 5.45 26.42
C ARG A 545 12.91 5.23 25.87
N ALA A 546 13.43 6.15 25.06
CA ALA A 546 14.80 6.08 24.56
C ALA A 546 15.85 6.16 25.68
N MET A 547 15.59 6.97 26.70
CA MET A 547 16.41 7.05 27.91
C MET A 547 16.45 5.69 28.63
N GLY A 548 15.30 5.03 28.82
CA GLY A 548 15.24 3.72 29.43
C GLY A 548 16.01 2.65 28.67
N VAL A 549 15.92 2.66 27.32
CA VAL A 549 16.73 1.76 26.49
C VAL A 549 18.22 2.06 26.63
N ASN A 550 18.62 3.32 26.73
CA ASN A 550 20.01 3.70 26.95
C ASN A 550 20.53 3.24 28.33
N ALA A 551 19.71 3.36 29.36
CA ALA A 551 20.04 2.86 30.70
C ALA A 551 20.21 1.33 30.71
N GLN A 552 19.41 0.60 29.94
CA GLN A 552 19.58 -0.84 29.76
C GLN A 552 20.95 -1.20 29.20
N GLU A 553 21.42 -0.49 28.17
CA GLU A 553 22.73 -0.73 27.55
C GLU A 553 23.91 -0.37 28.50
N GLN A 554 23.68 0.53 29.46
CA GLN A 554 24.62 0.89 30.50
C GLN A 554 24.61 -0.08 31.71
N GLY A 555 23.61 -0.97 31.78
CA GLY A 555 23.40 -1.84 32.94
C GLY A 555 22.94 -1.09 34.20
N ASP A 556 22.13 -0.03 34.02
CA ASP A 556 21.50 0.75 35.09
C ASP A 556 20.00 0.42 35.19
N PRO A 557 19.63 -0.63 35.94
CA PRO A 557 18.24 -1.07 36.03
C PRO A 557 17.31 -0.09 36.71
N THR A 558 17.83 0.77 37.59
CA THR A 558 17.05 1.77 38.31
C THR A 558 16.59 2.86 37.37
N SER A 559 17.51 3.49 36.63
CA SER A 559 17.19 4.51 35.64
C SER A 559 16.35 3.93 34.46
N GLN A 560 16.57 2.66 34.10
CA GLN A 560 15.78 1.97 33.11
C GLN A 560 14.30 1.88 33.51
N ARG A 561 14.03 1.37 34.72
CA ARG A 561 12.69 1.23 35.29
C ARG A 561 11.98 2.57 35.37
N GLU A 562 12.62 3.55 36.05
CA GLU A 562 12.06 4.90 36.22
C GLU A 562 11.65 5.53 34.87
N SER A 563 12.51 5.40 33.86
CA SER A 563 12.25 5.97 32.54
C SER A 563 11.09 5.30 31.84
N PHE A 564 10.97 3.97 31.87
CA PHE A 564 9.86 3.25 31.24
C PHE A 564 8.53 3.47 31.99
N GLU A 565 8.53 3.54 33.32
CA GLU A 565 7.33 3.84 34.11
C GLU A 565 6.83 5.27 33.87
N GLN A 566 7.74 6.27 33.79
CA GLN A 566 7.37 7.62 33.41
C GLN A 566 6.80 7.68 31.98
N ALA A 567 7.39 6.96 31.02
CA ALA A 567 6.88 6.89 29.65
C ALA A 567 5.47 6.25 29.63
N LEU A 568 5.24 5.18 30.39
CA LEU A 568 3.95 4.51 30.52
C LEU A 568 2.89 5.44 31.13
N ALA A 569 3.23 6.09 32.27
CA ALA A 569 2.32 7.01 32.95
C ALA A 569 1.93 8.18 32.03
N LEU A 570 2.88 8.73 31.29
CA LEU A 570 2.63 9.82 30.36
C LEU A 570 1.76 9.35 29.19
N ALA A 571 2.06 8.20 28.58
CA ALA A 571 1.29 7.64 27.48
C ALA A 571 -0.19 7.41 27.87
N ARG A 572 -0.42 6.87 29.08
CA ARG A 572 -1.78 6.72 29.65
C ARG A 572 -2.47 8.07 29.86
N ALA A 573 -1.75 9.06 30.38
CA ALA A 573 -2.31 10.39 30.64
C ALA A 573 -2.75 11.14 29.39
N ILE A 574 -2.06 10.93 28.25
CA ILE A 574 -2.39 11.56 26.97
C ILE A 574 -3.28 10.68 26.07
N GLY A 575 -3.61 9.46 26.52
CA GLY A 575 -4.40 8.51 25.74
C GLY A 575 -3.64 7.90 24.53
N ASP A 576 -2.30 8.00 24.49
CA ASP A 576 -1.47 7.41 23.45
C ASP A 576 -1.30 5.90 23.69
N ARG A 577 -2.29 5.15 23.23
CA ARG A 577 -2.33 3.68 23.39
C ARG A 577 -1.14 2.97 22.72
N ARG A 578 -0.55 3.56 21.67
CA ARG A 578 0.61 2.98 21.01
C ARG A 578 1.87 3.11 21.85
N SER A 579 2.14 4.30 22.38
CA SER A 579 3.26 4.52 23.31
C SER A 579 3.07 3.73 24.60
N GLU A 580 1.84 3.59 25.10
CA GLU A 580 1.49 2.73 26.22
C GLU A 580 1.89 1.27 25.98
N ARG A 581 1.47 0.70 24.82
CA ARG A 581 1.87 -0.65 24.42
C ARG A 581 3.39 -0.82 24.36
N ARG A 582 4.10 0.17 23.77
CA ARG A 582 5.56 0.13 23.63
C ARG A 582 6.27 0.20 24.98
N ALA A 583 5.78 1.03 25.91
CA ALA A 583 6.33 1.15 27.27
C ALA A 583 6.09 -0.14 28.08
N LEU A 584 4.89 -0.71 28.01
CA LEU A 584 4.56 -2.01 28.62
C LEU A 584 5.47 -3.13 28.10
N ASN A 585 5.67 -3.22 26.77
CA ASN A 585 6.58 -4.20 26.19
C ASN A 585 8.04 -3.98 26.66
N SER A 586 8.47 -2.72 26.81
CA SER A 586 9.83 -2.43 27.33
C SER A 586 9.99 -2.84 28.78
N LEU A 587 8.96 -2.63 29.63
CA LEU A 587 8.92 -3.12 31.01
C LEU A 587 8.95 -4.64 31.05
N GLY A 588 8.15 -5.33 30.23
CA GLY A 588 8.16 -6.79 30.13
C GLY A 588 9.55 -7.35 29.79
N VAL A 589 10.22 -6.77 28.79
CA VAL A 589 11.61 -7.15 28.42
C VAL A 589 12.58 -6.86 29.57
N MET A 590 12.37 -5.80 30.34
CA MET A 590 13.22 -5.49 31.50
C MET A 590 13.04 -6.56 32.59
N GLU A 591 11.81 -6.91 32.97
CA GLU A 591 11.54 -7.93 33.97
C GLU A 591 12.07 -9.31 33.55
N GLU A 592 11.91 -9.67 32.28
CA GLU A 592 12.46 -10.88 31.68
C GLU A 592 14.01 -10.91 31.82
N ASN A 593 14.70 -9.79 31.55
CA ASN A 593 16.14 -9.68 31.69
C ASN A 593 16.62 -9.90 33.12
N GLU A 594 15.79 -9.55 34.09
CA GLU A 594 16.07 -9.72 35.52
C GLU A 594 15.60 -11.09 36.05
N GLY A 595 15.07 -11.96 35.18
CA GLY A 595 14.59 -13.30 35.51
C GLY A 595 13.23 -13.32 36.24
N ARG A 596 12.51 -12.18 36.27
CA ARG A 596 11.17 -12.09 36.85
C ARG A 596 10.12 -12.40 35.76
N TYR A 597 10.02 -13.68 35.43
CA TYR A 597 9.24 -14.12 34.26
C TYR A 597 7.71 -13.95 34.45
N GLU A 598 7.19 -14.03 35.69
CA GLU A 598 5.77 -13.84 35.97
C GLU A 598 5.36 -12.36 35.76
N GLU A 599 6.17 -11.42 36.23
CA GLU A 599 5.98 -9.98 36.02
C GLU A 599 6.15 -9.59 34.54
N ALA A 600 7.13 -10.19 33.87
CA ALA A 600 7.32 -10.00 32.42
C ALA A 600 6.07 -10.43 31.63
N GLN A 601 5.54 -11.62 31.96
CA GLN A 601 4.33 -12.14 31.35
C GLN A 601 3.14 -11.19 31.52
N ALA A 602 2.93 -10.64 32.73
CA ALA A 602 1.85 -9.70 33.02
C ALA A 602 1.96 -8.43 32.16
N TYR A 603 3.15 -7.85 32.02
CA TYR A 603 3.37 -6.69 31.16
C TYR A 603 3.16 -7.01 29.68
N PHE A 604 3.61 -8.17 29.21
CA PHE A 604 3.40 -8.61 27.83
C PHE A 604 1.91 -8.83 27.53
N GLU A 605 1.15 -9.45 28.46
CA GLU A 605 -0.29 -9.66 28.31
C GLU A 605 -1.05 -8.32 28.24
N GLU A 606 -0.73 -7.36 29.12
CA GLU A 606 -1.31 -6.02 29.05
C GLU A 606 -0.94 -5.31 27.74
N SER A 607 0.34 -5.38 27.33
CA SER A 607 0.81 -4.86 26.03
C SER A 607 0.08 -5.47 24.85
N LEU A 608 -0.13 -6.79 24.89
CA LEU A 608 -0.86 -7.56 23.87
C LEU A 608 -2.32 -7.13 23.81
N ALA A 609 -2.98 -6.97 24.97
CA ALA A 609 -4.37 -6.51 25.04
C ALA A 609 -4.52 -5.10 24.44
N VAL A 610 -3.62 -4.17 24.80
CA VAL A 610 -3.58 -2.83 24.21
C VAL A 610 -3.34 -2.89 22.71
N GLY A 611 -2.37 -3.69 22.24
CA GLY A 611 -2.04 -3.84 20.83
C GLY A 611 -3.21 -4.39 20.00
N ARG A 612 -3.92 -5.40 20.53
CA ARG A 612 -5.13 -5.96 19.90
C ARG A 612 -6.26 -4.94 19.86
N ALA A 613 -6.48 -4.19 20.93
CA ALA A 613 -7.55 -3.18 21.00
C ALA A 613 -7.37 -2.06 19.96
N ILE A 614 -6.13 -1.66 19.70
CA ILE A 614 -5.83 -0.61 18.73
C ILE A 614 -5.53 -1.16 17.31
N GLY A 615 -5.48 -2.48 17.13
CA GLY A 615 -5.15 -3.10 15.83
C GLY A 615 -3.68 -2.99 15.43
N ASP A 616 -2.75 -2.78 16.37
CA ASP A 616 -1.30 -2.71 16.09
C ASP A 616 -0.71 -4.11 15.86
N ARG A 617 -0.97 -4.65 14.67
CA ARG A 617 -0.61 -6.03 14.30
C ARG A 617 0.90 -6.28 14.42
N THR A 618 1.71 -5.37 13.89
CA THR A 618 3.19 -5.48 14.01
C THR A 618 3.63 -5.46 15.46
N GLY A 619 3.05 -4.58 16.29
CA GLY A 619 3.32 -4.55 17.71
C GLY A 619 2.89 -5.82 18.46
N VAL A 620 1.74 -6.39 18.09
CA VAL A 620 1.27 -7.68 18.60
C VAL A 620 2.28 -8.78 18.26
N GLY A 621 2.76 -8.87 17.02
CA GLY A 621 3.80 -9.82 16.63
C GLY A 621 5.08 -9.67 17.43
N THR A 622 5.52 -8.42 17.69
CA THR A 622 6.70 -8.16 18.53
C THR A 622 6.52 -8.67 19.98
N VAL A 623 5.35 -8.41 20.59
CA VAL A 623 5.07 -8.86 21.95
C VAL A 623 5.00 -10.37 22.05
N LEU A 624 4.28 -11.04 21.12
CA LEU A 624 4.22 -12.51 21.04
C LEU A 624 5.63 -13.11 20.89
N GLY A 625 6.48 -12.52 20.05
CA GLY A 625 7.85 -12.96 19.91
C GLY A 625 8.67 -12.86 21.22
N ASN A 626 8.47 -11.79 22.00
CA ASN A 626 9.10 -11.67 23.31
C ASN A 626 8.55 -12.70 24.31
N MET A 627 7.23 -12.95 24.31
CA MET A 627 6.64 -14.05 25.07
C MET A 627 7.21 -15.41 24.67
N GLY A 628 7.52 -15.60 23.38
CA GLY A 628 8.21 -16.78 22.88
C GLY A 628 9.63 -16.94 23.41
N VAL A 629 10.35 -15.82 23.63
CA VAL A 629 11.65 -15.82 24.28
C VAL A 629 11.50 -16.19 25.76
N THR A 630 10.54 -15.60 26.48
CA THR A 630 10.26 -15.94 27.89
C THR A 630 9.90 -17.41 28.05
N ALA A 631 9.06 -17.96 27.18
CA ALA A 631 8.73 -19.39 27.16
C ALA A 631 9.97 -20.29 26.94
N LEU A 632 10.87 -19.86 26.04
CA LEU A 632 12.12 -20.57 25.80
C LEU A 632 13.04 -20.55 27.03
N ASP A 633 13.19 -19.41 27.68
CA ASP A 633 14.03 -19.23 28.87
C ASP A 633 13.48 -20.01 30.08
N THR A 634 12.15 -20.20 30.18
CA THR A 634 11.48 -21.01 31.18
C THR A 634 11.40 -22.51 30.82
N GLY A 635 11.85 -22.89 29.63
CA GLY A 635 11.90 -24.28 29.16
C GLY A 635 10.60 -24.80 28.51
N ASP A 636 9.59 -23.97 28.31
CA ASP A 636 8.38 -24.30 27.54
C ASP A 636 8.65 -24.20 26.03
N LEU A 637 9.27 -25.25 25.48
CA LEU A 637 9.59 -25.30 24.04
C LEU A 637 8.33 -25.28 23.16
N ALA A 638 7.24 -25.92 23.58
CA ALA A 638 6.00 -25.97 22.82
C ALA A 638 5.33 -24.58 22.75
N GLY A 639 5.23 -23.89 23.87
CA GLY A 639 4.73 -22.50 23.94
C GLY A 639 5.62 -21.55 23.15
N SER A 640 6.93 -21.66 23.29
CA SER A 640 7.91 -20.84 22.54
C SER A 640 7.73 -21.00 21.04
N ARG A 641 7.62 -22.24 20.55
CA ARG A 641 7.37 -22.53 19.16
C ARG A 641 6.06 -21.90 18.66
N ALA A 642 4.97 -22.07 19.39
CA ALA A 642 3.67 -21.51 19.01
C ALA A 642 3.70 -19.97 18.92
N TYR A 643 4.33 -19.31 19.88
CA TYR A 643 4.49 -17.86 19.88
C TYR A 643 5.35 -17.36 18.69
N PHE A 644 6.46 -18.03 18.38
CA PHE A 644 7.30 -17.63 17.24
C PHE A 644 6.61 -17.91 15.90
N GLU A 645 5.86 -19.01 15.75
CA GLU A 645 5.06 -19.30 14.55
C GLU A 645 3.99 -18.21 14.32
N GLU A 646 3.26 -17.81 15.38
CA GLU A 646 2.27 -16.72 15.30
C GLU A 646 2.96 -15.38 14.97
N SER A 647 4.09 -15.07 15.61
CA SER A 647 4.87 -13.85 15.33
C SER A 647 5.38 -13.81 13.90
N LEU A 648 5.88 -14.93 13.37
CA LEU A 648 6.34 -15.07 11.98
C LEU A 648 5.17 -14.88 10.99
N SER A 649 4.03 -15.50 11.28
CA SER A 649 2.81 -15.31 10.47
C SER A 649 2.43 -13.83 10.40
N ILE A 650 2.41 -13.16 11.55
CA ILE A 650 2.11 -11.72 11.62
C ILE A 650 3.15 -10.88 10.88
N ALA A 651 4.44 -11.17 11.03
CA ALA A 651 5.49 -10.43 10.33
C ALA A 651 5.38 -10.57 8.80
N ARG A 652 5.05 -11.77 8.32
CA ARG A 652 4.78 -12.02 6.88
C ARG A 652 3.52 -11.28 6.41
N GLU A 653 2.44 -11.33 7.19
CA GLU A 653 1.20 -10.60 6.90
C GLU A 653 1.39 -9.09 6.82
N THR A 654 2.20 -8.52 7.71
CA THR A 654 2.42 -7.07 7.80
C THR A 654 3.55 -6.55 6.91
N GLY A 655 4.29 -7.46 6.25
CA GLY A 655 5.47 -7.10 5.45
C GLY A 655 6.65 -6.62 6.31
N ASP A 656 6.71 -7.00 7.59
CA ASP A 656 7.83 -6.71 8.49
C ASP A 656 9.00 -7.67 8.20
N ALA A 657 9.78 -7.34 7.17
CA ALA A 657 10.89 -8.19 6.73
C ALA A 657 11.95 -8.38 7.82
N LEU A 658 12.19 -7.38 8.69
CA LEU A 658 13.11 -7.53 9.82
C LEU A 658 12.54 -8.51 10.84
N GLY A 659 11.27 -8.40 11.18
CA GLY A 659 10.55 -9.35 12.03
C GLY A 659 10.60 -10.77 11.46
N VAL A 660 10.37 -10.94 10.17
CA VAL A 660 10.50 -12.26 9.50
C VAL A 660 11.87 -12.87 9.77
N GLY A 661 12.97 -12.13 9.52
CA GLY A 661 14.32 -12.64 9.76
C GLY A 661 14.57 -13.03 11.23
N ILE A 662 14.10 -12.21 12.18
CA ILE A 662 14.25 -12.44 13.63
C ILE A 662 13.48 -13.68 14.07
N TRP A 663 12.20 -13.81 13.67
CA TRP A 663 11.36 -14.92 14.12
C TRP A 663 11.74 -16.23 13.47
N LEU A 664 12.18 -16.23 12.21
CA LEU A 664 12.78 -17.40 11.56
C LEU A 664 14.02 -17.89 12.32
N LEU A 665 14.90 -16.95 12.74
CA LEU A 665 16.10 -17.28 13.49
C LEU A 665 15.79 -17.91 14.87
N ASN A 666 14.78 -17.39 15.58
CA ASN A 666 14.35 -17.90 16.86
C ASN A 666 13.65 -19.26 16.73
N LEU A 667 12.77 -19.38 15.76
CA LEU A 667 12.05 -20.64 15.48
C LEU A 667 13.02 -21.75 15.05
N ALA A 668 14.00 -21.44 14.20
CA ALA A 668 15.07 -22.37 13.82
C ALA A 668 15.87 -22.87 15.04
N PHE A 669 16.10 -21.99 16.01
CA PHE A 669 16.78 -22.37 17.25
C PHE A 669 15.95 -23.35 18.10
N VAL A 670 14.65 -23.11 18.26
CA VAL A 670 13.72 -24.02 18.97
C VAL A 670 13.66 -25.37 18.27
N LEU A 671 13.47 -25.40 16.96
CA LEU A 671 13.42 -26.63 16.14
C LEU A 671 14.72 -27.44 16.25
N ALA A 672 15.88 -26.77 16.30
CA ALA A 672 17.17 -27.43 16.50
C ALA A 672 17.26 -28.08 17.89
N ILE A 673 16.68 -27.51 18.93
CA ILE A 673 16.59 -28.13 20.28
C ILE A 673 15.63 -29.32 20.27
N GLU A 674 14.53 -29.23 19.56
CA GLU A 674 13.56 -30.32 19.39
C GLU A 674 14.09 -31.47 18.52
N GLY A 675 15.20 -31.27 17.79
CA GLY A 675 15.86 -32.27 16.94
C GLY A 675 15.42 -32.24 15.46
N ASP A 676 14.54 -31.33 15.05
CA ASP A 676 14.17 -31.12 13.65
C ASP A 676 15.24 -30.28 12.93
N THR A 677 16.34 -30.95 12.65
CA THR A 677 17.54 -30.32 12.08
C THR A 677 17.33 -29.81 10.66
N ASP A 678 16.55 -30.51 9.85
CA ASP A 678 16.36 -30.16 8.42
C ASP A 678 15.52 -28.89 8.29
N THR A 679 14.41 -28.81 9.04
CA THR A 679 13.57 -27.59 9.05
C THR A 679 14.33 -26.41 9.67
N ALA A 680 15.09 -26.64 10.74
CA ALA A 680 15.90 -25.61 11.36
C ALA A 680 16.94 -25.01 10.38
N LEU A 681 17.61 -25.84 9.59
CA LEU A 681 18.58 -25.39 8.58
C LEU A 681 17.89 -24.53 7.49
N SER A 682 16.73 -24.97 7.01
CA SER A 682 15.95 -24.22 6.03
C SER A 682 15.59 -22.82 6.54
N TYR A 683 15.14 -22.72 7.79
CA TYR A 683 14.78 -21.42 8.41
C TYR A 683 16.01 -20.55 8.70
N TYR A 684 17.14 -21.11 9.05
CA TYR A 684 18.41 -20.38 9.15
C TYR A 684 18.82 -19.77 7.80
N ASP A 685 18.67 -20.50 6.69
CA ASP A 685 19.02 -20.00 5.37
C ASP A 685 18.06 -18.92 4.89
N GLU A 686 16.73 -19.08 5.14
CA GLU A 686 15.72 -18.05 4.84
C GLU A 686 15.99 -16.77 5.66
N ALA A 687 16.28 -16.89 6.96
CA ALA A 687 16.63 -15.74 7.79
C ALA A 687 17.89 -15.00 7.28
N ARG A 688 18.91 -15.77 6.85
CA ARG A 688 20.14 -15.21 6.29
C ARG A 688 19.86 -14.38 5.03
N GLN A 689 19.10 -14.95 4.10
CA GLN A 689 18.72 -14.28 2.87
C GLN A 689 17.96 -12.98 3.18
N THR A 690 16.99 -13.03 4.09
CA THR A 690 16.21 -11.85 4.53
C THR A 690 17.11 -10.75 5.09
N PHE A 691 18.07 -11.06 5.95
CA PHE A 691 19.01 -10.08 6.50
C PHE A 691 19.98 -9.53 5.44
N GLU A 692 20.41 -10.35 4.48
CA GLU A 692 21.25 -9.92 3.35
C GLU A 692 20.52 -8.93 2.46
N GLU A 693 19.26 -9.21 2.11
CA GLU A 693 18.40 -8.33 1.31
C GLU A 693 18.12 -6.99 2.02
N LEU A 694 17.95 -7.01 3.34
CA LEU A 694 17.78 -5.80 4.15
C LEU A 694 19.08 -5.03 4.40
N GLY A 695 20.25 -5.63 4.12
CA GLY A 695 21.54 -5.07 4.51
C GLY A 695 21.75 -5.05 6.04
N ASP A 696 21.00 -5.83 6.82
CA ASP A 696 21.10 -5.88 8.29
C ASP A 696 22.33 -6.68 8.77
N ARG A 697 23.43 -5.97 8.96
CA ARG A 697 24.67 -6.56 9.49
C ARG A 697 24.56 -7.12 10.90
N SER A 698 23.61 -6.59 11.70
CA SER A 698 23.39 -7.04 13.07
C SER A 698 22.70 -8.41 13.12
N GLY A 699 21.66 -8.60 12.31
CA GLY A 699 20.99 -9.87 12.14
C GLY A 699 21.95 -10.97 11.65
N LEU A 700 22.75 -10.67 10.62
CA LEU A 700 23.77 -11.57 10.09
C LEU A 700 24.84 -11.93 11.14
N ARG A 701 25.25 -11.01 12.02
CA ARG A 701 26.18 -11.28 13.11
C ARG A 701 25.58 -12.22 14.16
N THR A 702 24.33 -12.00 14.52
CA THR A 702 23.61 -12.86 15.49
C THR A 702 23.50 -14.28 14.99
N GLN A 703 23.16 -14.45 13.72
CA GLN A 703 23.07 -15.78 13.09
C GLN A 703 24.41 -16.52 13.14
N ARG A 704 25.55 -15.84 12.93
CA ARG A 704 26.90 -16.46 12.99
C ARG A 704 27.29 -16.96 14.38
N HIS A 705 26.72 -16.41 15.44
CA HIS A 705 27.03 -16.79 16.83
C HIS A 705 26.10 -17.85 17.43
N ARG A 706 24.96 -18.16 16.77
CA ARG A 706 24.09 -19.26 17.19
C ARG A 706 24.61 -20.61 16.70
N PRO A 707 24.46 -21.69 17.50
CA PRO A 707 24.92 -23.01 17.10
C PRO A 707 24.12 -23.50 15.89
N TYR A 708 24.82 -23.74 14.78
CA TYR A 708 24.29 -24.33 13.57
C TYR A 708 24.21 -25.85 13.77
N PRO A 709 23.08 -26.52 13.61
CA PRO A 709 23.00 -27.97 13.61
C PRO A 709 23.91 -28.50 12.49
N GLY A 710 24.92 -29.30 12.83
CA GLY A 710 25.88 -29.92 11.90
C GLY A 710 27.26 -29.29 11.77
N ARG A 711 27.55 -28.13 12.37
CA ARG A 711 28.93 -27.66 12.51
C ARG A 711 29.54 -28.24 13.79
N SER A 712 30.18 -29.39 13.70
CA SER A 712 31.13 -29.86 14.70
C SER A 712 32.24 -28.82 14.82
N ARG A 713 32.44 -28.26 16.04
CA ARG A 713 33.65 -27.46 16.36
C ARG A 713 34.88 -28.36 16.13
N PRO A 714 35.93 -27.89 15.51
CA PRO A 714 37.18 -28.62 15.48
C PRO A 714 37.62 -28.85 16.92
N HIS A 715 37.77 -30.11 17.32
CA HIS A 715 38.19 -30.56 18.65
C HIS A 715 39.60 -30.00 18.95
N GLY A 716 39.64 -28.93 19.73
CA GLY A 716 40.81 -28.59 20.52
C GLY A 716 40.79 -29.43 21.79
N ARG A 717 41.80 -30.30 21.97
CA ARG A 717 41.99 -31.11 23.17
C ARG A 717 42.16 -30.23 24.40
N GLY A 718 41.38 -30.47 25.45
CA GLY A 718 41.64 -29.90 26.78
C GLY A 718 40.46 -30.04 27.72
N ARG A 719 40.47 -31.06 28.56
CA ARG A 719 39.84 -31.35 29.84
C ARG A 719 38.93 -30.24 30.47
N GLY A 720 37.76 -30.63 30.94
CA GLY A 720 37.04 -30.00 32.03
C GLY A 720 35.53 -30.09 31.88
N ASP A 721 34.87 -30.91 32.68
CA ASP A 721 33.42 -31.07 32.79
C ASP A 721 32.77 -29.71 33.12
N ALA A 722 31.86 -29.25 32.25
CA ALA A 722 30.81 -28.28 32.58
C ALA A 722 29.63 -28.55 31.68
N ALA A 723 28.45 -28.62 32.27
CA ALA A 723 27.17 -28.81 31.64
C ALA A 723 26.91 -27.77 30.53
N PRO A 724 26.11 -28.06 29.48
CA PRO A 724 25.86 -27.14 28.42
C PRO A 724 24.94 -26.03 28.92
N GLY A 725 25.51 -24.90 29.23
CA GLY A 725 24.77 -23.65 29.46
C GLY A 725 24.22 -23.18 28.10
N GLY A 726 22.90 -23.24 27.95
CA GLY A 726 22.22 -22.68 26.79
C GLY A 726 22.50 -21.17 26.74
N GLY A 727 23.09 -20.72 25.63
CA GLY A 727 23.21 -19.27 25.36
C GLY A 727 21.81 -18.68 25.15
N PRO A 728 21.54 -17.48 25.66
CA PRO A 728 20.18 -16.90 25.63
C PRO A 728 19.69 -16.67 24.21
N ALA A 729 18.42 -16.98 24.01
CA ALA A 729 17.68 -16.62 22.81
C ALA A 729 17.73 -15.09 22.59
N ARG A 730 17.78 -14.66 21.37
CA ARG A 730 17.85 -13.22 21.09
C ARG A 730 16.48 -12.56 21.24
N ARG A 731 16.45 -11.48 21.94
CA ARG A 731 15.28 -10.65 22.24
C ARG A 731 15.11 -9.55 21.20
N VAL A 732 13.88 -9.14 20.93
CA VAL A 732 13.58 -7.98 20.10
C VAL A 732 13.76 -6.72 20.95
N GLY A 733 14.99 -6.24 20.94
CA GLY A 733 15.39 -4.95 21.47
C GLY A 733 16.40 -4.32 20.49
N PRO A 734 16.72 -3.04 20.60
CA PRO A 734 17.72 -2.43 19.73
C PRO A 734 19.06 -3.15 19.88
N ALA A 735 19.71 -3.41 18.73
CA ALA A 735 20.98 -4.13 18.67
C ALA A 735 22.07 -3.40 19.45
N PRO A 736 22.93 -4.12 20.19
CA PRO A 736 24.08 -3.51 20.85
C PRO A 736 25.13 -3.03 19.82
N PRO A 737 25.84 -1.93 20.09
CA PRO A 737 26.88 -1.42 19.22
C PRO A 737 28.08 -2.36 19.17
N ALA A 738 28.77 -2.34 18.03
CA ALA A 738 29.99 -3.11 17.80
C ALA A 738 31.09 -2.71 18.79
N GLY A 739 31.38 -3.59 19.75
CA GLY A 739 32.49 -3.43 20.66
C GLY A 739 33.82 -3.38 19.92
N ARG A 740 34.65 -2.40 20.24
CA ARG A 740 36.03 -2.29 19.79
C ARG A 740 36.85 -3.47 20.30
N GLU A 741 37.71 -4.02 19.44
CA GLU A 741 38.85 -4.85 19.88
C GLU A 741 39.77 -4.01 20.77
N PRO A 742 40.28 -4.55 21.89
CA PRO A 742 41.30 -3.85 22.71
C PRO A 742 42.61 -3.79 21.95
N PRO A 743 43.38 -2.68 22.08
CA PRO A 743 44.74 -2.58 21.49
C PRO A 743 45.70 -3.55 22.14
N ALA A 744 46.39 -4.34 21.32
CA ALA A 744 47.50 -5.19 21.76
C ALA A 744 48.63 -4.34 22.32
N ALA A 745 48.94 -4.53 23.59
CA ALA A 745 50.10 -3.96 24.24
C ALA A 745 51.38 -4.60 23.69
N GLY A 746 52.31 -3.76 23.24
CA GLY A 746 53.57 -4.13 22.68
C GLY A 746 54.61 -4.59 23.70
N ARG A 747 55.62 -5.33 23.20
CA ARG A 747 57.06 -5.46 23.55
C ARG A 747 57.61 -6.55 22.63
N GLY A 748 58.60 -6.41 21.83
CA GLY A 748 59.84 -5.71 21.87
C GLY A 748 60.87 -6.52 21.12
N ALA A 749 61.60 -5.86 20.24
CA ALA A 749 63.00 -6.15 19.85
C ALA A 749 63.36 -7.39 19.00
N GLY A 750 63.87 -7.14 17.84
CA GLY A 750 65.10 -7.85 17.44
C GLY A 750 65.26 -8.23 15.93
N ARG A 751 65.98 -7.35 15.21
CA ARG A 751 67.03 -7.64 14.18
C ARG A 751 66.72 -8.27 12.84
N GLN A 752 66.87 -7.41 11.86
CA GLN A 752 67.72 -7.55 10.66
C GLN A 752 67.71 -8.84 9.80
N ARG A 753 67.40 -8.72 8.52
CA ARG A 753 68.30 -8.60 7.38
C ARG A 753 67.57 -8.80 6.06
N ARG A 754 67.78 -7.89 5.12
CA ARG A 754 67.74 -8.05 3.65
C ARG A 754 68.98 -8.91 3.22
N PRO A 755 69.15 -9.28 1.92
CA PRO A 755 68.46 -8.96 0.66
C PRO A 755 68.43 -10.08 -0.41
N ALA A 756 67.93 -9.69 -1.61
CA ALA A 756 68.34 -10.04 -3.00
C ALA A 756 67.79 -11.36 -3.60
N GLY A 757 67.17 -11.35 -4.73
CA GLY A 757 67.75 -11.27 -6.05
C GLY A 757 67.03 -12.16 -7.02
N GLY A 758 66.89 -11.71 -8.27
CA GLY A 758 66.90 -12.51 -9.47
C GLY A 758 65.52 -12.80 -10.12
N ALA A 759 65.06 -12.14 -11.12
CA ALA A 759 65.43 -11.94 -12.50
C ALA A 759 64.91 -13.02 -13.48
N ARG A 760 64.12 -12.55 -14.48
CA ARG A 760 63.92 -13.06 -15.87
C ARG A 760 63.07 -14.32 -16.02
N THR A 761 62.13 -14.44 -16.99
CA THR A 761 62.12 -14.06 -18.42
C THR A 761 60.69 -14.18 -19.01
N ALA A 762 60.34 -13.26 -19.84
CA ALA A 762 59.69 -13.21 -21.13
C ALA A 762 58.85 -14.42 -21.66
N GLY A 763 57.65 -14.13 -22.13
CA GLY A 763 56.87 -14.97 -23.04
C GLY A 763 55.63 -14.25 -23.58
N THR A 764 55.69 -13.94 -24.83
CA THR A 764 54.86 -13.21 -25.77
C THR A 764 53.41 -13.72 -25.93
N GLY A 765 52.43 -12.82 -26.03
CA GLY A 765 51.14 -12.55 -26.58
C GLY A 765 50.26 -13.65 -27.22
N PRO A 766 49.09 -13.37 -27.72
CA PRO A 766 48.54 -12.09 -28.23
C PRO A 766 47.15 -11.67 -27.72
N ALA A 767 46.77 -10.50 -28.12
CA ALA A 767 45.59 -9.69 -27.81
C ALA A 767 44.24 -10.26 -28.31
N HIS A 768 43.17 -9.97 -27.53
CA HIS A 768 41.82 -9.71 -28.05
C HIS A 768 41.09 -8.71 -27.11
N PRO A 769 40.08 -7.95 -27.62
CA PRO A 769 39.87 -6.57 -27.26
C PRO A 769 38.89 -6.35 -26.07
N GLY A 770 38.95 -5.15 -25.51
CA GLY A 770 38.33 -4.69 -24.29
C GLY A 770 36.82 -4.60 -24.32
N HIS A 771 36.29 -4.80 -23.14
CA HIS A 771 35.00 -4.19 -22.72
C HIS A 771 35.29 -3.31 -21.53
N ASP A 772 35.16 -2.02 -21.76
CA ASP A 772 35.15 -0.98 -20.75
C ASP A 772 34.06 -1.27 -19.70
N ARG A 773 34.46 -1.43 -18.45
CA ARG A 773 33.57 -1.25 -17.30
C ARG A 773 33.84 0.16 -16.76
N PRO A 774 32.81 1.02 -16.63
CA PRO A 774 32.99 2.29 -15.96
C PRO A 774 33.22 2.06 -14.47
N GLY A 775 34.22 2.78 -13.93
CA GLY A 775 34.59 2.79 -12.52
C GLY A 775 33.45 3.32 -11.67
N ASP A 776 33.23 2.62 -10.56
CA ASP A 776 32.27 2.94 -9.51
C ASP A 776 32.85 4.07 -8.63
N ASP A 777 32.74 5.31 -9.12
CA ASP A 777 33.06 6.52 -8.35
C ASP A 777 31.76 7.01 -7.71
N ARG A 778 31.32 6.34 -6.61
CA ARG A 778 30.21 6.80 -5.77
C ARG A 778 30.71 7.96 -4.90
N GLY A 779 30.76 9.14 -5.52
CA GLY A 779 30.84 10.40 -4.79
C GLY A 779 29.57 10.55 -3.92
N HIS A 780 29.74 10.50 -2.60
CA HIS A 780 28.71 10.93 -1.65
C HIS A 780 28.29 12.37 -1.98
N PRO A 781 26.98 12.70 -2.03
CA PRO A 781 26.57 14.09 -2.09
C PRO A 781 26.89 14.76 -0.74
N ALA A 782 27.98 15.49 -0.74
CA ALA A 782 28.27 16.45 0.34
C ALA A 782 27.19 17.54 0.29
N TRP A 783 26.63 17.89 1.43
CA TRP A 783 25.84 19.12 1.60
C TRP A 783 26.57 20.28 0.95
N PRO A 784 25.92 21.11 0.12
CA PRO A 784 26.54 22.33 -0.32
C PRO A 784 26.70 23.23 0.89
N VAL A 785 27.92 23.35 1.39
CA VAL A 785 28.31 24.35 2.39
C VAL A 785 28.33 25.70 1.64
N GLY A 786 27.16 26.24 1.39
CA GLY A 786 26.95 27.59 0.95
C GLY A 786 27.24 28.52 2.12
N GLY A 787 28.42 29.15 2.10
CA GLY A 787 28.82 30.10 3.12
C GLY A 787 27.79 31.22 3.28
N LEU A 788 27.26 31.37 4.49
CA LEU A 788 26.45 32.51 4.90
C LEU A 788 27.29 33.79 4.71
N PRO A 789 26.75 34.86 4.07
CA PRO A 789 27.43 36.12 3.98
C PRO A 789 27.52 36.75 5.39
N ARG A 790 28.74 37.03 5.82
CA ARG A 790 29.02 37.76 7.06
C ARG A 790 28.28 39.10 7.02
N ALA A 791 27.40 39.31 7.99
CA ALA A 791 26.70 40.57 8.21
C ALA A 791 27.71 41.70 8.50
N GLY A 792 27.97 42.52 7.50
CA GLY A 792 28.74 43.78 7.60
C GLY A 792 27.94 44.79 8.42
N ARG A 793 28.44 45.19 9.59
CA ARG A 793 27.94 46.32 10.37
C ARG A 793 28.03 47.61 9.51
N ARG A 794 26.92 48.12 9.03
CA ARG A 794 26.79 49.52 8.57
C ARG A 794 26.02 50.33 9.59
N ARG A 795 26.75 51.30 10.20
CA ARG A 795 26.24 52.36 11.07
C ARG A 795 25.18 53.18 10.33
N ARG A 796 23.99 53.29 10.91
CA ARG A 796 22.97 54.27 10.48
C ARG A 796 23.38 55.64 10.96
N ARG A 797 23.54 56.60 10.01
CA ARG A 797 23.41 58.03 10.25
C ARG A 797 21.97 58.46 10.01
N ALA A 798 21.40 59.12 11.03
CA ALA A 798 20.10 59.73 10.99
C ALA A 798 20.09 60.93 10.05
N ARG A 799 19.03 61.07 9.25
CA ARG A 799 18.56 62.38 8.79
C ARG A 799 17.02 62.45 8.92
N ARG A 800 16.59 63.48 9.66
CA ARG A 800 15.19 63.94 9.81
C ARG A 800 14.73 64.61 8.53
N GLY A 801 13.44 64.59 8.25
CA GLY A 801 12.80 65.47 7.27
C GLY A 801 11.33 65.11 7.04
N HIS A 802 10.48 65.73 7.81
CA HIS A 802 9.17 66.42 7.62
C HIS A 802 8.10 65.86 6.64
N ALA A 803 6.93 65.63 7.26
CA ALA A 803 5.58 66.18 6.98
C ALA A 803 4.91 65.75 5.64
N GLY A 804 3.72 65.25 5.59
CA GLY A 804 2.40 65.33 6.21
C GLY A 804 1.32 65.04 5.16
N PRO A 805 0.05 64.73 5.52
CA PRO A 805 -0.94 64.01 4.72
C PRO A 805 -1.94 64.98 4.02
N PRO A 806 -3.11 64.60 3.53
CA PRO A 806 -3.79 63.39 3.13
C PRO A 806 -4.54 63.52 1.78
N ALA A 807 -5.01 62.48 1.22
CA ALA A 807 -6.37 62.31 0.72
C ALA A 807 -6.61 60.85 0.36
#